data_b4c427b3f64bd56bea4b3ef45d21c33b
#
_entry.id   b4c427b3f64bd56bea4b3ef45d21c33b
#
_cell.length_a   1.000
_cell.length_b   1.000
_cell.length_c   1.000
_cell.angle_alpha   90.00
_cell.angle_beta   90.00
_cell.angle_gamma   90.00
#
_symmetry.space_group_name_H-M   'P 1'
#
loop_
_entity.id
_entity.type
_entity.pdbx_description
1 polymer ?
#
loop_
_entity_poly.entity_id
_entity_poly.type
_entity_poly.pdbx_seq_one_letter_code
_entity_poly.pdbx_strand_id
1 'polypeptide(L)'
;MPATPTRPSLHPGIALPITKAPGRVPSSSQRAAIEAPAEAMLVLAGPGAGKTFCLIERIRYLLERLDVDPARICAFTFTNKAAGEIAERLARTIGDRAAFVKTGTIHAFCAELLREFGSRVGFERGFGIADEPYQLAVLRRIGQYSRWNQQLLKRFSAHRLRKEPFTHRNDAVAFERYERFLRDRNVADFDMLVIRTAELLADQQVVHRVRARWDCVLVDEFQDLNPLQYQVIRELGRDHRHIFAVGDEEQSIYSWAGADPRVFIEYINDFGVGKQITLRENRRCPREILALARRLVEHNPQMFDETKVLEAERDSAFCVDAHTFRDDEAELTWLVDDVRRDHEEHRIAWGDVALLYRSHGIGDAIEARFLAAGLPCRLASGRALTDDPIVSYVIGALRVIAGPDDVHDDAFLELVLPSTLIDEARARAERSALTLRAQLETMAREAAPDSVDAKKIRRACYSLDNLAALARQHDTLTGLVEEMLSHRVGADGTALEQQHDAISDPAMHAEVVHLATRLTSARAARQPIWIERRRGVEIALKGMLEAARFPFVSIESTPPEGAELILIDDAPVLGLPLALFKALQLAACGTIGSAFRDFTALDIETTGRDVETAEVIEIAAVRVRDRVVVGEYHSLVRPNGRIEPGATRTHGISDAEVAESPRFEEVWQRVRALCGTDVVVAHNGHHFDFPILRRLSGESLCTYDTLPLARSLHAGSAKLSELARLFKVDAGQSHRALDDTRALVGVCLALHALKESVARKTALVHLLDFLGVALALWPDELDDEGVMLRELCRPFAFGRFSTCLDYYESARAARGDDSLPTVHDLIVWLGGAKLMERIRASKTADERYPAAMARLRRLLEQLDDAPMEDQLSQLLERVALSRADGAESDEGRVNLLTLHSTKGLEFSRVYVVGVEDAQLPGRSSAKPLADATVEEARRLLYVGMTRAKERLVLTHVEERNGKPSEGHRFLDEMGLVPTRP
;
A
#
# COMPACT_ATOMS: atom_id res chain seq x y z
N MET A 1 43.22 20.27 -1.98
CA MET A 1 42.54 20.04 -0.70
C MET A 1 41.15 20.63 -0.84
N PRO A 2 40.09 19.84 -0.92
CA PRO A 2 38.72 20.32 -0.83
C PRO A 2 38.26 20.22 0.63
N ALA A 3 37.48 21.21 1.04
CA ALA A 3 37.01 21.46 2.39
C ALA A 3 35.97 20.41 2.83
N THR A 4 36.10 20.01 4.08
CA THR A 4 35.13 19.17 4.82
C THR A 4 33.80 19.92 5.02
N PRO A 5 32.63 19.30 4.82
CA PRO A 5 31.36 19.92 5.15
C PRO A 5 31.11 19.92 6.67
N THR A 6 30.80 21.10 7.19
CA THR A 6 30.41 21.35 8.58
C THR A 6 29.03 20.77 8.88
N ARG A 7 28.91 20.02 9.97
CA ARG A 7 27.67 19.45 10.54
C ARG A 7 26.74 20.55 11.08
N PRO A 8 25.41 20.37 10.96
CA PRO A 8 24.45 21.18 11.72
C PRO A 8 24.40 20.74 13.19
N SER A 9 24.34 21.69 14.10
CA SER A 9 24.26 21.53 15.55
C SER A 9 22.84 21.07 15.97
N LEU A 10 22.75 19.93 16.64
CA LEU A 10 21.55 19.44 17.28
C LEU A 10 21.26 20.23 18.57
N HIS A 11 20.05 20.74 18.72
CA HIS A 11 19.53 21.29 19.98
C HIS A 11 19.34 20.18 21.04
N PRO A 12 19.63 20.42 22.32
CA PRO A 12 19.48 19.43 23.36
C PRO A 12 17.99 19.27 23.74
N GLY A 13 17.37 18.19 23.29
CA GLY A 13 16.07 17.73 23.77
C GLY A 13 16.23 16.99 25.10
N ILE A 14 15.30 17.24 25.99
CA ILE A 14 15.20 16.72 27.35
C ILE A 14 15.26 15.19 27.38
N ALA A 15 16.32 14.64 27.91
CA ALA A 15 16.46 13.20 28.16
C ALA A 15 15.59 12.79 29.35
N LEU A 16 14.55 12.00 29.11
CA LEU A 16 13.87 11.24 30.14
C LEU A 16 14.81 10.11 30.63
N PRO A 17 14.87 9.82 31.93
CA PRO A 17 15.75 8.78 32.47
C PRO A 17 15.25 7.41 32.02
N ILE A 18 16.03 6.74 31.17
CA ILE A 18 15.82 5.34 30.80
C ILE A 18 16.14 4.50 32.02
N THR A 19 15.13 4.01 32.70
CA THR A 19 15.30 2.95 33.72
C THR A 19 15.78 1.70 32.98
N LYS A 20 17.03 1.32 33.16
CA LYS A 20 17.57 0.04 32.68
C LYS A 20 16.72 -1.09 33.28
N ALA A 21 15.92 -1.72 32.45
CA ALA A 21 15.38 -3.04 32.75
C ALA A 21 16.56 -3.99 33.06
N PRO A 22 16.47 -4.91 34.02
CA PRO A 22 17.56 -5.83 34.33
C PRO A 22 17.90 -6.61 33.05
N GLY A 23 19.13 -6.44 32.56
CA GLY A 23 19.60 -7.03 31.33
C GLY A 23 19.45 -8.56 31.38
N ARG A 24 18.89 -9.15 30.35
CA ARG A 24 18.76 -10.60 30.18
C ARG A 24 20.16 -11.23 30.25
N VAL A 25 20.38 -12.16 31.17
CA VAL A 25 21.66 -12.84 31.31
C VAL A 25 21.80 -13.92 30.23
N PRO A 26 22.90 -13.91 29.44
CA PRO A 26 23.14 -14.98 28.45
C PRO A 26 23.32 -16.35 29.16
N SER A 27 22.77 -17.38 28.53
CA SER A 27 23.03 -18.78 28.96
C SER A 27 24.49 -19.18 28.71
N SER A 28 24.89 -20.37 29.18
CA SER A 28 26.25 -20.86 28.98
C SER A 28 26.60 -21.00 27.50
N SER A 29 25.71 -21.55 26.68
CA SER A 29 25.92 -21.71 25.24
C SER A 29 25.88 -20.35 24.50
N GLN A 30 24.97 -19.46 24.86
CA GLN A 30 24.91 -18.10 24.32
C GLN A 30 26.18 -17.32 24.68
N ARG A 31 26.67 -17.41 25.93
CA ARG A 31 27.92 -16.76 26.35
C ARG A 31 29.11 -17.27 25.54
N ALA A 32 29.20 -18.58 25.31
CA ALA A 32 30.26 -19.17 24.51
C ALA A 32 30.26 -18.60 23.08
N ALA A 33 29.06 -18.35 22.47
CA ALA A 33 28.97 -17.74 21.15
C ALA A 33 29.27 -16.22 21.17
N ILE A 34 28.82 -15.51 22.22
CA ILE A 34 29.00 -14.07 22.34
C ILE A 34 30.48 -13.71 22.59
N GLU A 35 31.15 -14.44 23.48
CA GLU A 35 32.52 -14.16 23.96
C GLU A 35 33.59 -14.92 23.19
N ALA A 36 33.22 -15.66 22.15
CA ALA A 36 34.17 -16.41 21.37
C ALA A 36 35.28 -15.52 20.73
N PRO A 37 36.47 -16.08 20.42
CA PRO A 37 37.51 -15.34 19.75
C PRO A 37 37.07 -14.72 18.43
N ALA A 38 37.90 -13.80 17.93
CA ALA A 38 37.71 -13.15 16.66
C ALA A 38 38.04 -14.08 15.48
N GLU A 39 37.24 -15.12 15.28
CA GLU A 39 37.38 -16.16 14.27
C GLU A 39 36.11 -16.35 13.47
N ALA A 40 36.21 -17.14 12.38
CA ALA A 40 35.01 -17.59 11.67
C ALA A 40 34.19 -18.53 12.55
N MET A 41 32.89 -18.20 12.74
CA MET A 41 32.05 -18.93 13.65
C MET A 41 30.69 -19.27 13.04
N LEU A 42 30.29 -20.50 13.28
CA LEU A 42 28.93 -20.97 13.00
C LEU A 42 28.19 -21.27 14.29
N VAL A 43 27.03 -20.64 14.48
CA VAL A 43 26.15 -20.87 15.61
C VAL A 43 24.87 -21.55 15.13
N LEU A 44 24.68 -22.80 15.55
CA LEU A 44 23.47 -23.57 15.30
C LEU A 44 22.48 -23.30 16.44
N ALA A 45 21.32 -22.79 16.11
CA ALA A 45 20.40 -22.27 17.11
C ALA A 45 18.95 -22.60 16.77
N GLY A 46 18.35 -23.51 17.48
CA GLY A 46 16.94 -23.88 17.31
C GLY A 46 15.97 -22.74 17.57
N PRO A 47 14.66 -22.99 17.39
CA PRO A 47 13.60 -22.02 17.71
C PRO A 47 13.68 -21.63 19.17
N GLY A 48 13.46 -20.35 19.49
CA GLY A 48 13.46 -19.88 20.87
C GLY A 48 14.81 -19.87 21.60
N ALA A 49 15.91 -20.27 20.94
CA ALA A 49 17.27 -20.28 21.52
C ALA A 49 17.93 -18.90 21.58
N GLY A 50 17.30 -17.87 20.99
CA GLY A 50 17.79 -16.50 21.03
C GLY A 50 18.86 -16.16 20.02
N LYS A 51 18.72 -16.60 18.75
CA LYS A 51 19.62 -16.28 17.63
C LYS A 51 19.96 -14.80 17.56
N THR A 52 18.95 -13.97 17.35
CA THR A 52 19.09 -12.51 17.22
C THR A 52 19.64 -11.86 18.49
N PHE A 53 19.28 -12.39 19.68
CA PHE A 53 19.89 -11.94 20.93
C PHE A 53 21.41 -12.20 20.96
N CYS A 54 21.86 -13.38 20.57
CA CYS A 54 23.29 -13.68 20.46
C CYS A 54 24.01 -12.76 19.47
N LEU A 55 23.41 -12.49 18.32
CA LEU A 55 23.98 -11.58 17.32
C LEU A 55 24.13 -10.16 17.86
N ILE A 56 23.12 -9.62 18.52
CA ILE A 56 23.15 -8.26 19.10
C ILE A 56 24.18 -8.18 20.23
N GLU A 57 24.20 -9.17 21.15
CA GLU A 57 25.16 -9.21 22.23
C GLU A 57 26.61 -9.45 21.72
N ARG A 58 26.77 -10.18 20.60
CA ARG A 58 28.05 -10.30 19.90
C ARG A 58 28.52 -8.95 19.39
N ILE A 59 27.66 -8.18 18.75
CA ILE A 59 27.99 -6.82 18.28
C ILE A 59 28.39 -5.97 19.49
N ARG A 60 27.63 -6.01 20.59
CA ARG A 60 27.99 -5.28 21.81
C ARG A 60 29.36 -5.70 22.36
N TYR A 61 29.64 -7.01 22.39
CA TYR A 61 30.94 -7.54 22.84
C TYR A 61 32.10 -7.07 21.93
N LEU A 62 31.92 -7.08 20.60
CA LEU A 62 32.90 -6.55 19.64
C LEU A 62 33.22 -5.06 19.92
N LEU A 63 32.20 -4.26 20.21
CA LEU A 63 32.35 -2.82 20.49
C LEU A 63 32.95 -2.53 21.88
N GLU A 64 32.54 -3.25 22.92
CA GLU A 64 32.87 -2.91 24.31
C GLU A 64 34.14 -3.64 24.81
N ARG A 65 34.43 -4.83 24.25
CA ARG A 65 35.53 -5.70 24.74
C ARG A 65 36.68 -5.83 23.75
N LEU A 66 36.38 -5.78 22.46
CA LEU A 66 37.38 -5.89 21.40
C LEU A 66 37.66 -4.52 20.74
N ASP A 67 37.01 -3.47 21.17
CA ASP A 67 37.18 -2.08 20.73
C ASP A 67 37.06 -1.90 19.21
N VAL A 68 36.17 -2.66 18.58
CA VAL A 68 35.90 -2.55 17.14
C VAL A 68 35.09 -1.29 16.88
N ASP A 69 35.46 -0.52 15.86
CA ASP A 69 34.69 0.66 15.42
C ASP A 69 33.30 0.21 14.91
N PRO A 70 32.17 0.77 15.40
CA PRO A 70 30.84 0.42 14.94
C PRO A 70 30.68 0.57 13.43
N ALA A 71 31.32 1.55 12.79
CA ALA A 71 31.27 1.75 11.33
C ALA A 71 31.96 0.62 10.55
N ARG A 72 32.72 -0.26 11.24
CA ARG A 72 33.40 -1.40 10.63
C ARG A 72 32.67 -2.75 10.86
N ILE A 73 31.44 -2.69 11.33
CA ILE A 73 30.57 -3.86 11.57
C ILE A 73 29.43 -3.83 10.59
N CYS A 74 29.18 -4.92 9.86
CA CYS A 74 27.97 -5.13 9.09
C CYS A 74 27.22 -6.39 9.54
N ALA A 75 25.90 -6.28 9.64
CA ALA A 75 25.01 -7.34 10.05
C ALA A 75 23.90 -7.52 9.03
N PHE A 76 23.78 -8.70 8.45
CA PHE A 76 22.81 -9.06 7.43
C PHE A 76 21.73 -9.98 7.98
N THR A 77 20.52 -9.82 7.45
CA THR A 77 19.39 -10.73 7.70
C THR A 77 18.56 -10.90 6.43
N PHE A 78 17.56 -11.78 6.48
CA PHE A 78 16.79 -12.14 5.30
C PHE A 78 15.70 -11.13 4.93
N THR A 79 15.03 -10.50 5.92
CA THR A 79 13.90 -9.57 5.69
C THR A 79 14.18 -8.17 6.20
N ASN A 80 13.56 -7.15 5.59
CA ASN A 80 13.67 -5.76 6.04
C ASN A 80 13.11 -5.59 7.47
N LYS A 81 12.05 -6.33 7.81
CA LYS A 81 11.51 -6.34 9.17
C LYS A 81 12.55 -6.80 10.18
N ALA A 82 13.23 -7.94 9.92
CA ALA A 82 14.28 -8.43 10.80
C ALA A 82 15.47 -7.45 10.88
N ALA A 83 15.82 -6.79 9.77
CA ALA A 83 16.85 -5.75 9.76
C ALA A 83 16.45 -4.55 10.64
N GLY A 84 15.20 -4.10 10.54
CA GLY A 84 14.65 -3.05 11.40
C GLY A 84 14.64 -3.45 12.89
N GLU A 85 14.23 -4.67 13.20
CA GLU A 85 14.28 -5.19 14.57
C GLU A 85 15.71 -5.26 15.14
N ILE A 86 16.68 -5.67 14.32
CA ILE A 86 18.10 -5.68 14.73
C ILE A 86 18.55 -4.25 15.00
N ALA A 87 18.27 -3.30 14.12
CA ALA A 87 18.64 -1.89 14.30
C ALA A 87 18.02 -1.28 15.57
N GLU A 88 16.72 -1.51 15.81
CA GLU A 88 16.03 -1.03 17.01
C GLU A 88 16.60 -1.62 18.30
N ARG A 89 16.86 -2.94 18.30
CA ARG A 89 17.45 -3.61 19.48
C ARG A 89 18.89 -3.15 19.72
N LEU A 90 19.66 -2.90 18.67
CA LEU A 90 20.99 -2.29 18.77
C LEU A 90 20.90 -0.88 19.36
N ALA A 91 19.98 -0.04 18.87
CA ALA A 91 19.77 1.30 19.41
C ALA A 91 19.46 1.29 20.91
N ARG A 92 18.64 0.34 21.37
CA ARG A 92 18.35 0.15 22.82
C ARG A 92 19.56 -0.36 23.62
N THR A 93 20.45 -1.14 22.98
CA THR A 93 21.57 -1.81 23.68
C THR A 93 22.84 -0.95 23.73
N ILE A 94 23.17 -0.28 22.63
CA ILE A 94 24.43 0.48 22.46
C ILE A 94 24.22 1.98 22.18
N GLY A 95 22.94 2.46 22.21
CA GLY A 95 22.60 3.87 22.02
C GLY A 95 22.97 4.39 20.63
N ASP A 96 23.41 5.65 20.56
CA ASP A 96 23.72 6.35 19.30
C ASP A 96 24.79 5.65 18.43
N ARG A 97 25.62 4.80 19.03
CA ARG A 97 26.60 3.99 18.29
C ARG A 97 25.96 3.02 17.31
N ALA A 98 24.70 2.63 17.52
CA ALA A 98 23.95 1.74 16.66
C ALA A 98 23.78 2.31 15.23
N ALA A 99 23.67 3.62 15.09
CA ALA A 99 23.51 4.30 13.79
C ALA A 99 24.73 4.12 12.86
N PHE A 100 25.86 3.75 13.37
CA PHE A 100 27.07 3.51 12.59
C PHE A 100 27.25 2.03 12.20
N VAL A 101 26.54 1.10 12.85
CA VAL A 101 26.55 -0.33 12.45
C VAL A 101 25.71 -0.49 11.19
N LYS A 102 26.31 -1.05 10.14
CA LYS A 102 25.55 -1.33 8.90
C LYS A 102 24.64 -2.52 9.13
N THR A 103 23.33 -2.29 9.08
CA THR A 103 22.31 -3.34 9.13
C THR A 103 21.49 -3.34 7.86
N GLY A 104 21.01 -4.49 7.39
CA GLY A 104 20.20 -4.58 6.18
C GLY A 104 19.99 -5.98 5.66
N THR A 105 19.29 -6.07 4.52
CA THR A 105 19.17 -7.30 3.77
C THR A 105 20.32 -7.41 2.75
N ILE A 106 20.62 -8.65 2.32
CA ILE A 106 21.65 -8.88 1.28
C ILE A 106 21.27 -8.21 -0.05
N HIS A 107 19.98 -8.19 -0.40
CA HIS A 107 19.53 -7.51 -1.63
C HIS A 107 19.75 -6.00 -1.57
N ALA A 108 19.43 -5.36 -0.44
CA ALA A 108 19.70 -3.93 -0.25
C ALA A 108 21.20 -3.62 -0.35
N PHE A 109 22.03 -4.45 0.25
CA PHE A 109 23.47 -4.35 0.15
C PHE A 109 23.97 -4.52 -1.30
N CYS A 110 23.44 -5.50 -2.04
CA CYS A 110 23.77 -5.68 -3.46
C CYS A 110 23.39 -4.45 -4.29
N ALA A 111 22.20 -3.89 -4.07
CA ALA A 111 21.76 -2.68 -4.76
C ALA A 111 22.70 -1.49 -4.48
N GLU A 112 23.13 -1.29 -3.24
CA GLU A 112 24.08 -0.22 -2.87
C GLU A 112 25.43 -0.39 -3.58
N LEU A 113 25.97 -1.61 -3.59
CA LEU A 113 27.24 -1.87 -4.29
C LEU A 113 27.15 -1.64 -5.79
N LEU A 114 26.04 -2.06 -6.40
CA LEU A 114 25.81 -1.85 -7.82
C LEU A 114 25.59 -0.37 -8.16
N ARG A 115 25.04 0.44 -7.26
CA ARG A 115 25.01 1.89 -7.46
C ARG A 115 26.36 2.54 -7.47
N GLU A 116 27.28 2.03 -6.65
CA GLU A 116 28.62 2.57 -6.54
C GLU A 116 29.53 2.07 -7.66
N PHE A 117 29.49 0.76 -7.99
CA PHE A 117 30.45 0.10 -8.88
C PHE A 117 29.80 -0.55 -10.11
N GLY A 118 28.47 -0.45 -10.29
CA GLY A 118 27.72 -1.20 -11.29
C GLY A 118 28.15 -0.96 -12.73
N SER A 119 28.78 0.17 -13.02
CA SER A 119 29.35 0.46 -14.34
C SER A 119 30.38 -0.60 -14.81
N ARG A 120 30.99 -1.32 -13.89
CA ARG A 120 31.92 -2.42 -14.20
C ARG A 120 31.23 -3.71 -14.64
N VAL A 121 29.93 -3.85 -14.32
CA VAL A 121 29.11 -5.02 -14.66
C VAL A 121 27.92 -4.67 -15.56
N GLY A 122 28.00 -3.51 -16.24
CA GLY A 122 27.08 -3.13 -17.30
C GLY A 122 25.85 -2.33 -16.84
N PHE A 123 25.81 -1.80 -15.61
CA PHE A 123 24.80 -0.85 -15.19
C PHE A 123 25.25 0.58 -15.36
N GLU A 124 24.36 1.44 -15.82
CA GLU A 124 24.53 2.87 -15.78
C GLU A 124 24.11 3.43 -14.40
N ARG A 125 24.52 4.67 -14.09
CA ARG A 125 24.11 5.33 -12.84
C ARG A 125 22.59 5.46 -12.80
N GLY A 126 21.99 5.17 -11.64
CA GLY A 126 20.57 5.31 -11.44
C GLY A 126 19.73 4.17 -12.05
N PHE A 127 20.28 2.95 -12.15
CA PHE A 127 19.52 1.79 -12.62
C PHE A 127 18.26 1.56 -11.78
N GLY A 128 17.17 1.12 -12.44
CA GLY A 128 15.90 0.78 -11.82
C GLY A 128 15.87 -0.63 -11.23
N ILE A 129 14.99 -0.86 -10.26
CA ILE A 129 14.75 -2.20 -9.72
C ILE A 129 13.37 -2.68 -10.17
N ALA A 130 13.35 -3.80 -10.90
CA ALA A 130 12.15 -4.47 -11.34
C ALA A 130 11.57 -5.33 -10.21
N ASP A 131 10.50 -4.86 -9.59
CA ASP A 131 9.68 -5.71 -8.73
C ASP A 131 8.75 -6.63 -9.53
N GLU A 132 7.99 -7.50 -8.87
CA GLU A 132 7.14 -8.48 -9.55
C GLU A 132 6.09 -7.84 -10.47
N PRO A 133 5.36 -6.77 -10.11
CA PRO A 133 4.46 -6.08 -11.03
C PRO A 133 5.15 -5.58 -12.30
N TYR A 134 6.32 -4.97 -12.17
CA TYR A 134 7.12 -4.53 -13.32
C TYR A 134 7.56 -5.71 -14.19
N GLN A 135 8.08 -6.79 -13.58
CA GLN A 135 8.49 -8.00 -14.29
C GLN A 135 7.33 -8.63 -15.07
N LEU A 136 6.13 -8.67 -14.47
CA LEU A 136 4.92 -9.16 -15.13
C LEU A 136 4.49 -8.27 -16.30
N ALA A 137 4.60 -6.95 -16.16
CA ALA A 137 4.35 -6.01 -17.26
C ALA A 137 5.35 -6.22 -18.41
N VAL A 138 6.64 -6.43 -18.09
CA VAL A 138 7.66 -6.77 -19.09
C VAL A 138 7.31 -8.07 -19.83
N LEU A 139 6.93 -9.15 -19.11
CA LEU A 139 6.55 -10.41 -19.75
C LEU A 139 5.38 -10.23 -20.72
N ARG A 140 4.38 -9.48 -20.34
CA ARG A 140 3.24 -9.17 -21.21
C ARG A 140 3.68 -8.40 -22.45
N ARG A 141 4.57 -7.44 -22.29
CA ARG A 141 5.10 -6.62 -23.38
C ARG A 141 5.95 -7.40 -24.38
N ILE A 142 6.72 -8.37 -23.94
CA ILE A 142 7.52 -9.23 -24.84
C ILE A 142 6.71 -10.37 -25.47
N GLY A 143 5.37 -10.34 -25.36
CA GLY A 143 4.46 -11.27 -26.00
C GLY A 143 4.15 -12.53 -25.19
N GLN A 144 4.31 -12.49 -23.87
CA GLN A 144 3.93 -13.57 -22.97
C GLN A 144 2.61 -13.28 -22.28
N TYR A 145 1.49 -13.58 -22.96
CA TYR A 145 0.13 -13.38 -22.42
C TYR A 145 -0.39 -14.65 -21.76
N SER A 146 -0.08 -14.88 -20.50
CA SER A 146 -0.51 -16.08 -19.81
C SER A 146 -0.83 -15.81 -18.35
N ARG A 147 -1.91 -16.44 -17.85
CA ARG A 147 -2.18 -16.57 -16.40
C ARG A 147 -1.03 -17.28 -15.65
N TRP A 148 -0.07 -17.86 -16.39
CA TRP A 148 1.09 -18.57 -15.86
C TRP A 148 2.36 -17.71 -15.82
N ASN A 149 2.27 -16.41 -16.07
CA ASN A 149 3.46 -15.53 -16.11
C ASN A 149 4.23 -15.51 -14.77
N GLN A 150 3.57 -15.59 -13.63
CA GLN A 150 4.23 -15.75 -12.33
C GLN A 150 5.02 -17.04 -12.24
N GLN A 151 4.50 -18.15 -12.80
CA GLN A 151 5.24 -19.41 -12.85
C GLN A 151 6.43 -19.35 -13.81
N LEU A 152 6.33 -18.55 -14.86
CA LEU A 152 7.43 -18.32 -15.79
C LEU A 152 8.57 -17.55 -15.10
N LEU A 153 8.26 -16.53 -14.30
CA LEU A 153 9.26 -15.83 -13.49
C LEU A 153 9.96 -16.77 -12.51
N LYS A 154 9.21 -17.67 -11.85
CA LYS A 154 9.78 -18.68 -10.97
C LYS A 154 10.74 -19.63 -11.71
N ARG A 155 10.43 -20.00 -12.97
CA ARG A 155 11.33 -20.80 -13.80
C ARG A 155 12.59 -20.03 -14.22
N PHE A 156 12.47 -18.72 -14.45
CA PHE A 156 13.63 -17.86 -14.71
C PHE A 156 14.56 -17.80 -13.49
N SER A 157 14.01 -17.59 -12.30
CA SER A 157 14.78 -17.65 -11.05
C SER A 157 15.43 -19.02 -10.84
N ALA A 158 14.71 -20.12 -11.05
CA ALA A 158 15.26 -21.46 -10.93
C ALA A 158 16.41 -21.71 -11.91
N HIS A 159 16.26 -21.23 -13.16
CA HIS A 159 17.33 -21.32 -14.16
C HIS A 159 18.58 -20.52 -13.73
N ARG A 160 18.43 -19.31 -13.23
CA ARG A 160 19.55 -18.46 -12.80
C ARG A 160 20.22 -18.96 -11.53
N LEU A 161 19.42 -19.24 -10.49
CA LEU A 161 19.94 -19.55 -9.15
C LEU A 161 20.38 -21.00 -9.00
N ARG A 162 19.68 -21.94 -9.66
CA ARG A 162 19.92 -23.38 -9.52
C ARG A 162 20.46 -24.05 -10.79
N LYS A 163 20.63 -23.28 -11.87
CA LYS A 163 21.08 -23.79 -13.18
C LYS A 163 20.15 -24.85 -13.76
N GLU A 164 18.87 -24.81 -13.39
CA GLU A 164 17.87 -25.73 -13.93
C GLU A 164 17.62 -25.44 -15.42
N PRO A 165 17.66 -26.47 -16.29
CA PRO A 165 17.42 -26.30 -17.71
C PRO A 165 15.91 -25.98 -17.96
N PHE A 166 15.63 -25.13 -18.95
CA PHE A 166 14.26 -24.94 -19.39
C PHE A 166 13.70 -26.21 -20.04
N THR A 167 12.51 -26.63 -19.58
CA THR A 167 11.81 -27.80 -20.15
C THR A 167 11.16 -27.49 -21.50
N HIS A 168 10.85 -26.22 -21.77
CA HIS A 168 10.26 -25.77 -23.02
C HIS A 168 11.13 -24.73 -23.72
N ARG A 169 11.30 -24.91 -25.05
CA ARG A 169 12.09 -24.00 -25.89
C ARG A 169 11.55 -22.56 -25.83
N ASN A 170 10.23 -22.41 -25.71
CA ASN A 170 9.61 -21.09 -25.63
C ASN A 170 9.99 -20.34 -24.36
N ASP A 171 10.20 -21.03 -23.24
CA ASP A 171 10.65 -20.44 -21.98
C ASP A 171 12.06 -19.86 -22.11
N ALA A 172 12.95 -20.57 -22.81
CA ALA A 172 14.30 -20.09 -23.08
C ALA A 172 14.31 -18.83 -23.95
N VAL A 173 13.47 -18.81 -25.01
CA VAL A 173 13.32 -17.62 -25.87
C VAL A 173 12.73 -16.44 -25.09
N ALA A 174 11.73 -16.70 -24.25
CA ALA A 174 11.12 -15.68 -23.40
C ALA A 174 12.14 -15.12 -22.40
N PHE A 175 12.97 -15.99 -21.83
CA PHE A 175 14.03 -15.60 -20.91
C PHE A 175 15.07 -14.68 -21.58
N GLU A 176 15.55 -15.03 -22.77
CA GLU A 176 16.50 -14.20 -23.52
C GLU A 176 15.92 -12.82 -23.86
N ARG A 177 14.65 -12.77 -24.25
CA ARG A 177 13.94 -11.50 -24.51
C ARG A 177 13.79 -10.67 -23.25
N TYR A 178 13.44 -11.31 -22.14
CA TYR A 178 13.29 -10.68 -20.83
C TYR A 178 14.61 -10.09 -20.36
N GLU A 179 15.70 -10.85 -20.38
CA GLU A 179 17.04 -10.40 -20.02
C GLU A 179 17.48 -9.20 -20.86
N ARG A 180 17.27 -9.28 -22.17
CA ARG A 180 17.60 -8.18 -23.10
C ARG A 180 16.80 -6.94 -22.76
N PHE A 181 15.49 -7.10 -22.54
CA PHE A 181 14.59 -5.98 -22.23
C PHE A 181 15.02 -5.23 -20.98
N LEU A 182 15.33 -5.94 -19.89
CA LEU A 182 15.82 -5.34 -18.66
C LEU A 182 17.15 -4.61 -18.85
N ARG A 183 18.09 -5.25 -19.57
CA ARG A 183 19.41 -4.68 -19.86
C ARG A 183 19.31 -3.39 -20.67
N ASP A 184 18.51 -3.39 -21.74
CA ASP A 184 18.36 -2.24 -22.64
C ASP A 184 17.75 -1.01 -21.93
N ARG A 185 17.07 -1.23 -20.78
CA ARG A 185 16.47 -0.18 -19.94
C ARG A 185 17.22 0.13 -18.66
N ASN A 186 18.38 -0.48 -18.49
CA ASN A 186 19.16 -0.30 -17.27
C ASN A 186 18.36 -0.64 -16.00
N VAL A 187 17.67 -1.79 -15.99
CA VAL A 187 16.84 -2.25 -14.88
C VAL A 187 17.33 -3.63 -14.42
N ALA A 188 17.41 -3.85 -13.12
CA ALA A 188 17.73 -5.13 -12.50
C ALA A 188 16.52 -5.72 -11.76
N ASP A 189 16.25 -7.00 -11.94
CA ASP A 189 15.39 -7.72 -10.99
C ASP A 189 16.22 -8.25 -9.79
N PHE A 190 15.53 -8.85 -8.82
CA PHE A 190 16.18 -9.29 -7.57
C PHE A 190 17.31 -10.31 -7.80
N ASP A 191 17.11 -11.24 -8.71
CA ASP A 191 18.16 -12.23 -9.01
C ASP A 191 19.38 -11.56 -9.64
N MET A 192 19.14 -10.61 -10.56
CA MET A 192 20.20 -9.84 -11.19
C MET A 192 21.00 -9.01 -10.18
N LEU A 193 20.37 -8.44 -9.15
CA LEU A 193 21.10 -7.71 -8.10
C LEU A 193 22.18 -8.60 -7.48
N VAL A 194 21.81 -9.82 -7.10
CA VAL A 194 22.75 -10.75 -6.46
C VAL A 194 23.79 -11.28 -7.45
N ILE A 195 23.37 -11.69 -8.65
CA ILE A 195 24.26 -12.22 -9.69
C ILE A 195 25.31 -11.19 -10.08
N ARG A 196 24.88 -9.96 -10.39
CA ARG A 196 25.80 -8.89 -10.82
C ARG A 196 26.72 -8.42 -9.69
N THR A 197 26.24 -8.49 -8.44
CA THR A 197 27.12 -8.25 -7.29
C THR A 197 28.15 -9.34 -7.12
N ALA A 198 27.79 -10.61 -7.29
CA ALA A 198 28.77 -11.71 -7.27
C ALA A 198 29.81 -11.57 -8.39
N GLU A 199 29.40 -11.18 -9.60
CA GLU A 199 30.32 -10.86 -10.71
C GLU A 199 31.20 -9.65 -10.38
N LEU A 200 30.63 -8.59 -9.80
CA LEU A 200 31.37 -7.40 -9.39
C LEU A 200 32.44 -7.71 -8.34
N LEU A 201 32.15 -8.56 -7.38
CA LEU A 201 33.08 -8.97 -6.32
C LEU A 201 34.17 -9.96 -6.82
N ALA A 202 34.05 -10.46 -8.04
CA ALA A 202 35.15 -11.18 -8.70
C ALA A 202 36.27 -10.22 -9.20
N ASP A 203 35.98 -8.91 -9.36
CA ASP A 203 37.00 -7.90 -9.66
C ASP A 203 37.83 -7.60 -8.41
N GLN A 204 39.13 -7.93 -8.48
CA GLN A 204 40.06 -7.78 -7.37
C GLN A 204 40.18 -6.35 -6.83
N GLN A 205 40.03 -5.35 -7.70
CA GLN A 205 40.07 -3.93 -7.27
C GLN A 205 38.83 -3.53 -6.48
N VAL A 206 37.66 -4.04 -6.88
CA VAL A 206 36.40 -3.77 -6.20
C VAL A 206 36.33 -4.52 -4.88
N VAL A 207 36.57 -5.84 -4.90
CA VAL A 207 36.46 -6.66 -3.70
C VAL A 207 37.40 -6.20 -2.59
N HIS A 208 38.62 -5.79 -2.93
CA HIS A 208 39.55 -5.24 -1.95
C HIS A 208 39.04 -3.97 -1.29
N ARG A 209 38.45 -3.05 -2.07
CA ARG A 209 37.85 -1.82 -1.54
C ARG A 209 36.63 -2.09 -0.69
N VAL A 210 35.79 -3.03 -1.08
CA VAL A 210 34.59 -3.39 -0.34
C VAL A 210 34.94 -4.08 0.98
N ARG A 211 35.86 -5.05 0.96
CA ARG A 211 36.35 -5.73 2.17
C ARG A 211 36.99 -4.77 3.17
N ALA A 212 37.70 -3.76 2.67
CA ALA A 212 38.36 -2.78 3.54
C ALA A 212 37.39 -1.92 4.35
N ARG A 213 36.08 -1.97 4.08
CA ARG A 213 35.07 -1.18 4.82
C ARG A 213 34.71 -1.77 6.17
N TRP A 214 34.70 -3.10 6.28
CA TRP A 214 34.25 -3.79 7.47
C TRP A 214 35.32 -4.74 7.99
N ASP A 215 35.41 -4.88 9.30
CA ASP A 215 36.27 -5.86 10.00
C ASP A 215 35.43 -7.07 10.42
N CYS A 216 34.12 -6.87 10.60
CA CYS A 216 33.21 -7.89 11.11
C CYS A 216 32.00 -8.03 10.18
N VAL A 217 31.71 -9.25 9.77
CA VAL A 217 30.52 -9.63 9.00
C VAL A 217 29.67 -10.58 9.85
N LEU A 218 28.43 -10.19 10.15
CA LEU A 218 27.49 -11.03 10.89
C LEU A 218 26.27 -11.34 10.01
N VAL A 219 25.77 -12.57 10.10
CA VAL A 219 24.62 -13.01 9.29
C VAL A 219 23.62 -13.74 10.19
N ASP A 220 22.39 -13.19 10.29
CA ASP A 220 21.25 -13.84 10.96
C ASP A 220 20.43 -14.63 9.93
N GLU A 221 19.66 -15.63 10.38
CA GLU A 221 18.82 -16.51 9.58
C GLU A 221 19.58 -17.12 8.38
N PHE A 222 20.80 -17.63 8.65
CA PHE A 222 21.73 -18.10 7.63
C PHE A 222 21.18 -19.21 6.71
N GLN A 223 20.22 -20.00 7.21
CA GLN A 223 19.55 -21.08 6.45
C GLN A 223 18.67 -20.60 5.30
N ASP A 224 18.35 -19.30 5.24
CA ASP A 224 17.49 -18.76 4.19
C ASP A 224 18.26 -18.23 2.98
N LEU A 225 19.59 -18.30 3.04
CA LEU A 225 20.45 -17.88 1.92
C LEU A 225 20.35 -18.84 0.74
N ASN A 226 20.30 -18.28 -0.45
CA ASN A 226 20.60 -19.04 -1.66
C ASN A 226 22.12 -19.08 -1.94
N PRO A 227 22.62 -20.01 -2.78
CA PRO A 227 24.06 -20.16 -3.05
C PRO A 227 24.74 -18.88 -3.57
N LEU A 228 24.04 -18.04 -4.34
CA LEU A 228 24.60 -16.79 -4.85
C LEU A 228 24.69 -15.71 -3.77
N GLN A 229 23.69 -15.61 -2.89
CA GLN A 229 23.75 -14.73 -1.72
C GLN A 229 24.89 -15.17 -0.80
N TYR A 230 25.03 -16.48 -0.59
CA TYR A 230 26.16 -17.02 0.15
C TYR A 230 27.50 -16.67 -0.53
N GLN A 231 27.60 -16.75 -1.86
CA GLN A 231 28.81 -16.35 -2.59
C GLN A 231 29.16 -14.88 -2.30
N VAL A 232 28.19 -13.96 -2.24
CA VAL A 232 28.43 -12.56 -1.84
C VAL A 232 29.02 -12.49 -0.43
N ILE A 233 28.41 -13.19 0.54
CA ILE A 233 28.91 -13.24 1.93
C ILE A 233 30.32 -13.85 1.98
N ARG A 234 30.57 -14.91 1.25
CA ARG A 234 31.90 -15.57 1.16
C ARG A 234 32.94 -14.58 0.67
N GLU A 235 32.66 -13.86 -0.42
CA GLU A 235 33.63 -12.90 -0.97
C GLU A 235 33.86 -11.73 -0.01
N LEU A 236 32.87 -11.29 0.73
CA LEU A 236 33.04 -10.27 1.78
C LEU A 236 33.87 -10.80 2.94
N GLY A 237 33.61 -12.01 3.39
CA GLY A 237 34.21 -12.60 4.60
C GLY A 237 35.63 -13.18 4.41
N ARG A 238 36.09 -13.41 3.16
CA ARG A 238 37.29 -14.22 2.84
C ARG A 238 38.58 -13.81 3.56
N ASP A 239 38.77 -12.53 3.77
CA ASP A 239 39.98 -12.01 4.45
C ASP A 239 39.69 -11.52 5.87
N HIS A 240 38.43 -11.68 6.35
CA HIS A 240 38.04 -11.24 7.69
C HIS A 240 38.16 -12.34 8.72
N ARG A 241 38.76 -11.98 9.87
CA ARG A 241 38.86 -12.89 11.01
C ARG A 241 37.53 -12.99 11.76
N HIS A 242 36.63 -12.00 11.60
CA HIS A 242 35.40 -11.93 12.34
C HIS A 242 34.19 -12.14 11.39
N ILE A 243 33.93 -13.38 11.05
CA ILE A 243 32.69 -13.73 10.36
C ILE A 243 31.85 -14.62 11.28
N PHE A 244 30.59 -14.21 11.48
CA PHE A 244 29.67 -14.84 12.41
C PHE A 244 28.38 -15.17 11.68
N ALA A 245 28.06 -16.44 11.55
CA ALA A 245 26.84 -16.94 10.98
C ALA A 245 25.97 -17.61 12.05
N VAL A 246 24.70 -17.24 12.15
CA VAL A 246 23.74 -17.88 13.04
C VAL A 246 22.50 -18.32 12.28
N GLY A 247 22.05 -19.54 12.51
CA GLY A 247 20.91 -20.10 11.82
C GLY A 247 20.40 -21.42 12.39
N ASP A 248 19.36 -21.92 11.73
CA ASP A 248 18.70 -23.19 12.03
C ASP A 248 18.33 -23.90 10.72
N GLU A 249 19.08 -24.93 10.38
CA GLU A 249 18.86 -25.70 9.15
C GLU A 249 17.45 -26.31 9.06
N GLU A 250 16.85 -26.61 10.24
CA GLU A 250 15.49 -27.14 10.33
C GLU A 250 14.40 -26.07 10.17
N GLN A 251 14.77 -24.78 10.15
CA GLN A 251 13.88 -23.66 9.85
C GLN A 251 14.03 -23.12 8.43
N SER A 252 14.71 -23.86 7.54
CA SER A 252 14.80 -23.51 6.11
C SER A 252 13.48 -23.85 5.40
N ILE A 253 12.65 -22.85 5.15
CA ILE A 253 11.31 -22.98 4.56
C ILE A 253 11.10 -22.13 3.30
N TYR A 254 12.18 -21.58 2.75
CA TYR A 254 12.16 -20.72 1.56
C TYR A 254 12.88 -21.35 0.36
N SER A 255 12.81 -22.69 0.21
CA SER A 255 13.40 -23.38 -0.93
C SER A 255 12.83 -22.90 -2.27
N TRP A 256 11.56 -22.51 -2.29
CA TRP A 256 10.91 -21.91 -3.45
C TRP A 256 11.52 -20.55 -3.85
N ALA A 257 12.19 -19.85 -2.92
CA ALA A 257 12.96 -18.63 -3.16
C ALA A 257 14.44 -18.89 -3.40
N GLY A 258 14.83 -20.18 -3.51
CA GLY A 258 16.19 -20.62 -3.79
C GLY A 258 17.04 -20.85 -2.55
N ALA A 259 16.50 -20.74 -1.33
CA ALA A 259 17.25 -21.08 -0.11
C ALA A 259 17.75 -22.53 -0.15
N ASP A 260 18.99 -22.72 0.27
CA ASP A 260 19.64 -24.01 0.26
C ASP A 260 20.45 -24.23 1.55
N PRO A 261 19.99 -25.08 2.46
CA PRO A 261 20.70 -25.33 3.71
C PRO A 261 22.16 -25.83 3.52
N ARG A 262 22.52 -26.34 2.36
CA ARG A 262 23.92 -26.78 2.09
C ARG A 262 24.93 -25.64 2.22
N VAL A 263 24.50 -24.38 2.19
CA VAL A 263 25.37 -23.22 2.47
C VAL A 263 26.06 -23.30 3.83
N PHE A 264 25.51 -24.03 4.80
CA PHE A 264 26.17 -24.29 6.09
C PHE A 264 27.44 -25.10 5.91
N ILE A 265 27.37 -26.14 5.10
CA ILE A 265 28.52 -27.01 4.81
C ILE A 265 29.58 -26.24 4.00
N GLU A 266 29.12 -25.46 3.00
CA GLU A 266 30.01 -24.61 2.21
C GLU A 266 30.74 -23.59 3.12
N TYR A 267 30.01 -22.96 4.05
CA TYR A 267 30.58 -22.03 5.01
C TYR A 267 31.67 -22.67 5.90
N ILE A 268 31.42 -23.86 6.44
CA ILE A 268 32.41 -24.61 7.22
C ILE A 268 33.69 -24.87 6.43
N ASN A 269 33.52 -25.28 5.17
CA ASN A 269 34.65 -25.56 4.30
C ASN A 269 35.41 -24.30 3.88
N ASP A 270 34.70 -23.25 3.49
CA ASP A 270 35.33 -22.03 2.97
C ASP A 270 36.09 -21.24 4.05
N PHE A 271 35.56 -21.24 5.28
CA PHE A 271 36.18 -20.51 6.40
C PHE A 271 36.94 -21.38 7.42
N GLY A 272 37.00 -22.68 7.19
CA GLY A 272 37.74 -23.60 8.07
C GLY A 272 37.22 -23.64 9.50
N VAL A 273 35.88 -23.56 9.66
CA VAL A 273 35.23 -23.54 10.99
C VAL A 273 35.52 -24.85 11.72
N GLY A 274 36.39 -24.80 12.71
CA GLY A 274 36.84 -26.01 13.43
C GLY A 274 35.77 -26.57 14.38
N LYS A 275 34.94 -25.72 15.00
CA LYS A 275 33.88 -26.13 15.92
C LYS A 275 32.67 -25.21 15.82
N GLN A 276 31.52 -25.84 15.63
CA GLN A 276 30.22 -25.15 15.69
C GLN A 276 29.80 -24.97 17.16
N ILE A 277 29.09 -23.88 17.45
CA ILE A 277 28.48 -23.67 18.74
C ILE A 277 26.99 -23.91 18.61
N THR A 278 26.45 -24.87 19.37
CA THR A 278 25.03 -25.15 19.39
C THR A 278 24.39 -24.47 20.60
N LEU A 279 23.38 -23.61 20.35
CA LEU A 279 22.53 -23.04 21.42
C LEU A 279 21.52 -24.10 21.84
N ARG A 280 21.61 -24.55 23.07
CA ARG A 280 20.80 -25.69 23.58
C ARG A 280 19.52 -25.22 24.27
N GLU A 281 19.57 -24.09 24.95
CA GLU A 281 18.49 -23.61 25.79
C GLU A 281 17.34 -23.03 24.94
N ASN A 282 16.13 -23.55 25.13
CA ASN A 282 14.90 -23.00 24.54
C ASN A 282 14.06 -22.33 25.61
N ARG A 283 13.79 -21.03 25.42
CA ARG A 283 13.04 -20.18 26.34
C ARG A 283 11.62 -19.90 25.89
N ARG A 284 11.23 -20.45 24.72
CA ARG A 284 9.91 -20.20 24.14
C ARG A 284 8.94 -21.33 24.43
N CYS A 285 9.27 -22.51 24.01
CA CYS A 285 8.34 -23.63 23.98
C CYS A 285 8.47 -24.52 25.22
N PRO A 286 7.35 -25.07 25.73
CA PRO A 286 7.33 -26.15 26.69
C PRO A 286 8.02 -27.41 26.15
N ARG A 287 8.47 -28.27 27.06
CA ARG A 287 9.20 -29.51 26.75
C ARG A 287 8.44 -30.44 25.79
N GLU A 288 7.13 -30.55 25.98
CA GLU A 288 6.28 -31.42 25.19
C GLU A 288 6.20 -30.98 23.71
N ILE A 289 6.03 -29.68 23.47
CA ILE A 289 6.03 -29.11 22.13
C ILE A 289 7.37 -29.35 21.43
N LEU A 290 8.47 -29.13 22.13
CA LEU A 290 9.81 -29.37 21.59
C LEU A 290 10.06 -30.85 21.28
N ALA A 291 9.58 -31.75 22.11
CA ALA A 291 9.72 -33.19 21.90
C ALA A 291 8.97 -33.65 20.65
N LEU A 292 7.75 -33.15 20.43
CA LEU A 292 6.95 -33.45 19.25
C LEU A 292 7.55 -32.84 17.97
N ALA A 293 7.94 -31.57 18.06
CA ALA A 293 8.56 -30.89 16.93
C ALA A 293 9.86 -31.60 16.51
N ARG A 294 10.65 -32.07 17.45
CA ARG A 294 11.85 -32.87 17.20
C ARG A 294 11.52 -34.21 16.53
N ARG A 295 10.54 -34.98 17.04
CA ARG A 295 10.11 -36.24 16.40
C ARG A 295 9.74 -36.04 14.95
N LEU A 296 9.07 -34.93 14.62
CA LEU A 296 8.69 -34.62 13.26
C LEU A 296 9.91 -34.44 12.35
N VAL A 297 10.89 -33.59 12.74
CA VAL A 297 12.05 -33.27 11.88
C VAL A 297 13.11 -34.37 11.87
N GLU A 298 13.12 -35.28 12.84
CA GLU A 298 14.00 -36.46 12.84
C GLU A 298 13.73 -37.41 11.63
N HIS A 299 12.58 -37.29 10.98
CA HIS A 299 12.27 -37.98 9.72
C HIS A 299 12.93 -37.33 8.49
N ASN A 300 13.53 -36.18 8.62
CA ASN A 300 14.33 -35.54 7.58
C ASN A 300 15.80 -36.00 7.65
N PRO A 301 16.53 -35.98 6.54
CA PRO A 301 17.97 -36.22 6.55
C PRO A 301 18.68 -35.24 7.48
N GLN A 302 19.51 -35.75 8.36
CA GLN A 302 20.31 -34.92 9.29
C GLN A 302 21.48 -34.29 8.53
N MET A 303 21.67 -32.98 8.67
CA MET A 303 22.79 -32.27 8.03
C MET A 303 24.08 -32.34 8.83
N PHE A 304 23.95 -32.41 10.16
CA PHE A 304 25.10 -32.49 11.08
C PHE A 304 25.05 -33.79 11.91
N ASP A 305 26.23 -34.37 12.15
CA ASP A 305 26.35 -35.61 12.92
C ASP A 305 25.95 -35.47 14.41
N GLU A 306 26.12 -34.27 14.97
CA GLU A 306 25.70 -34.01 16.34
C GLU A 306 24.23 -33.65 16.36
N THR A 307 23.41 -34.49 17.02
CA THR A 307 22.00 -34.22 17.25
C THR A 307 21.82 -32.96 18.08
N LYS A 308 21.16 -31.98 17.51
CA LYS A 308 20.80 -30.71 18.20
C LYS A 308 19.72 -30.98 19.26
N VAL A 309 20.15 -31.18 20.51
CA VAL A 309 19.22 -31.38 21.62
C VAL A 309 18.87 -30.01 22.22
N LEU A 310 17.58 -29.64 22.09
CA LEU A 310 17.05 -28.42 22.71
C LEU A 310 16.53 -28.75 24.11
N GLU A 311 16.94 -27.94 25.09
CA GLU A 311 16.53 -28.04 26.47
C GLU A 311 15.48 -26.95 26.76
N ALA A 312 14.25 -27.36 27.09
CA ALA A 312 13.20 -26.42 27.46
C ALA A 312 13.46 -25.83 28.85
N GLU A 313 13.45 -24.51 28.93
CA GLU A 313 13.43 -23.82 30.27
C GLU A 313 12.00 -23.67 30.81
N ARG A 314 10.97 -24.06 30.05
CA ARG A 314 9.56 -24.01 30.45
C ARG A 314 8.99 -25.40 30.56
N ASP A 315 8.31 -25.67 31.64
CA ASP A 315 7.46 -26.85 31.83
C ASP A 315 5.99 -26.41 31.80
N SER A 316 5.16 -27.18 31.10
CA SER A 316 3.72 -27.04 31.12
C SER A 316 3.08 -28.42 31.19
N ALA A 317 2.06 -28.61 32.00
CA ALA A 317 1.43 -29.90 32.20
C ALA A 317 0.39 -30.22 31.16
N PHE A 318 -0.06 -29.58 30.28
CA PHE A 318 -1.01 -29.88 29.18
C PHE A 318 -0.89 -28.82 28.09
N CYS A 319 0.05 -29.03 27.19
CA CYS A 319 0.35 -28.00 26.22
C CYS A 319 0.08 -28.42 24.77
N VAL A 320 -0.26 -29.68 24.51
CA VAL A 320 -0.53 -30.14 23.14
C VAL A 320 -1.84 -30.92 23.06
N ASP A 321 -2.73 -30.48 22.16
CA ASP A 321 -3.96 -31.16 21.81
C ASP A 321 -3.94 -31.48 20.32
N ALA A 322 -4.46 -32.67 19.95
CA ALA A 322 -4.69 -33.05 18.57
C ALA A 322 -6.13 -33.50 18.38
N HIS A 323 -6.83 -32.88 17.47
CA HIS A 323 -8.27 -33.15 17.26
C HIS A 323 -8.58 -33.52 15.80
N THR A 324 -9.52 -34.45 15.64
CA THR A 324 -10.07 -34.76 14.33
C THR A 324 -11.58 -34.45 14.28
N PHE A 325 -11.98 -33.84 13.17
CA PHE A 325 -13.36 -33.46 12.92
C PHE A 325 -13.89 -34.20 11.68
N ARG A 326 -15.20 -34.34 11.59
CA ARG A 326 -15.83 -34.90 10.43
C ARG A 326 -15.63 -34.05 9.18
N ASP A 327 -15.82 -32.76 9.32
CA ASP A 327 -15.74 -31.78 8.24
C ASP A 327 -15.21 -30.41 8.74
N ASP A 328 -14.94 -29.50 7.81
CA ASP A 328 -14.44 -28.15 8.08
C ASP A 328 -15.45 -27.30 8.85
N GLU A 329 -16.76 -27.49 8.72
CA GLU A 329 -17.76 -26.76 9.51
C GLU A 329 -17.70 -27.11 10.99
N ALA A 330 -17.56 -28.41 11.31
CA ALA A 330 -17.37 -28.86 12.68
C ALA A 330 -16.05 -28.33 13.30
N GLU A 331 -14.95 -28.35 12.53
CA GLU A 331 -13.66 -27.77 12.91
C GLU A 331 -13.80 -26.28 13.24
N LEU A 332 -14.39 -25.50 12.33
CA LEU A 332 -14.58 -24.06 12.48
C LEU A 332 -15.45 -23.70 13.70
N THR A 333 -16.49 -24.46 13.93
CA THR A 333 -17.38 -24.26 15.08
C THR A 333 -16.60 -24.47 16.38
N TRP A 334 -15.87 -25.58 16.47
CA TRP A 334 -15.07 -25.90 17.64
C TRP A 334 -13.95 -24.86 17.88
N LEU A 335 -13.27 -24.39 16.81
CA LEU A 335 -12.24 -23.36 16.92
C LEU A 335 -12.77 -22.05 17.52
N VAL A 336 -13.96 -21.62 17.11
CA VAL A 336 -14.64 -20.45 17.70
C VAL A 336 -14.85 -20.62 19.19
N ASP A 337 -15.38 -21.79 19.61
CA ASP A 337 -15.72 -22.05 20.99
C ASP A 337 -14.46 -22.20 21.88
N ASP A 338 -13.41 -22.85 21.35
CA ASP A 338 -12.18 -23.07 22.10
C ASP A 338 -11.37 -21.77 22.26
N VAL A 339 -11.26 -20.95 21.20
CA VAL A 339 -10.59 -19.64 21.27
C VAL A 339 -11.36 -18.68 22.18
N ARG A 340 -12.70 -18.73 22.17
CA ARG A 340 -13.52 -17.92 23.10
C ARG A 340 -13.28 -18.36 24.53
N ARG A 341 -13.24 -19.66 24.81
CA ARG A 341 -12.96 -20.22 26.12
C ARG A 341 -11.57 -19.83 26.64
N ASP A 342 -10.53 -19.89 25.78
CA ASP A 342 -9.19 -19.44 26.14
C ASP A 342 -9.19 -17.96 26.56
N HIS A 343 -9.95 -17.12 25.90
CA HIS A 343 -10.06 -15.71 26.25
C HIS A 343 -10.85 -15.49 27.54
N GLU A 344 -12.03 -16.09 27.68
CA GLU A 344 -12.95 -15.84 28.79
C GLU A 344 -12.49 -16.50 30.09
N GLU A 345 -12.09 -17.79 30.05
CA GLU A 345 -11.72 -18.57 31.21
C GLU A 345 -10.23 -18.43 31.57
N HIS A 346 -9.35 -18.41 30.57
CA HIS A 346 -7.91 -18.37 30.77
C HIS A 346 -7.32 -16.96 30.63
N ARG A 347 -8.13 -15.96 30.33
CA ARG A 347 -7.75 -14.55 30.17
C ARG A 347 -6.62 -14.31 29.18
N ILE A 348 -6.56 -15.12 28.11
CA ILE A 348 -5.58 -14.94 27.05
C ILE A 348 -6.01 -13.75 26.21
N ALA A 349 -5.10 -12.83 25.98
CA ALA A 349 -5.39 -11.71 25.08
C ALA A 349 -5.58 -12.18 23.63
N TRP A 350 -6.49 -11.54 22.90
CA TRP A 350 -6.75 -11.91 21.51
C TRP A 350 -5.47 -11.94 20.65
N GLY A 351 -4.58 -10.98 20.86
CA GLY A 351 -3.30 -10.89 20.16
C GLY A 351 -2.29 -11.98 20.46
N ASP A 352 -2.49 -12.70 21.60
CA ASP A 352 -1.67 -13.83 22.00
C ASP A 352 -2.15 -15.18 21.40
N VAL A 353 -3.20 -15.14 20.57
CA VAL A 353 -3.75 -16.32 19.87
C VAL A 353 -3.42 -16.23 18.40
N ALA A 354 -2.90 -17.32 17.82
CA ALA A 354 -2.67 -17.45 16.40
C ALA A 354 -3.25 -18.74 15.82
N LEU A 355 -3.97 -18.61 14.70
CA LEU A 355 -4.40 -19.75 13.88
C LEU A 355 -3.52 -19.80 12.63
N LEU A 356 -2.84 -20.90 12.47
CA LEU A 356 -1.86 -21.12 11.40
C LEU A 356 -2.43 -22.10 10.38
N TYR A 357 -2.31 -21.78 9.11
CA TYR A 357 -2.83 -22.62 8.03
C TYR A 357 -1.89 -22.62 6.81
N ARG A 358 -2.10 -23.60 5.92
CA ARG A 358 -1.27 -23.75 4.71
C ARG A 358 -1.82 -22.94 3.53
N SER A 359 -3.13 -22.93 3.32
CA SER A 359 -3.78 -22.30 2.17
C SER A 359 -4.66 -21.12 2.59
N HIS A 360 -4.67 -20.06 1.78
CA HIS A 360 -5.49 -18.88 2.05
C HIS A 360 -6.98 -19.18 2.18
N GLY A 361 -7.51 -20.16 1.41
CA GLY A 361 -8.92 -20.54 1.50
C GLY A 361 -9.35 -21.03 2.91
N ILE A 362 -8.43 -21.66 3.67
CA ILE A 362 -8.69 -22.01 5.07
C ILE A 362 -8.74 -20.74 5.93
N GLY A 363 -7.80 -19.82 5.71
CA GLY A 363 -7.77 -18.54 6.43
C GLY A 363 -9.03 -17.71 6.20
N ASP A 364 -9.49 -17.62 4.96
CA ASP A 364 -10.72 -16.90 4.59
C ASP A 364 -11.96 -17.52 5.27
N ALA A 365 -12.04 -18.85 5.35
CA ALA A 365 -13.14 -19.55 6.03
C ALA A 365 -13.12 -19.31 7.55
N ILE A 366 -11.93 -19.36 8.18
CA ILE A 366 -11.76 -19.04 9.60
C ILE A 366 -12.19 -17.60 9.88
N GLU A 367 -11.69 -16.63 9.07
CA GLU A 367 -12.03 -15.22 9.24
C GLU A 367 -13.54 -15.00 9.17
N ALA A 368 -14.19 -15.53 8.13
CA ALA A 368 -15.63 -15.41 7.96
C ALA A 368 -16.40 -15.97 9.17
N ARG A 369 -15.98 -17.13 9.68
CA ARG A 369 -16.61 -17.77 10.84
C ARG A 369 -16.39 -17.01 12.14
N PHE A 370 -15.17 -16.52 12.38
CA PHE A 370 -14.83 -15.75 13.57
C PHE A 370 -15.57 -14.41 13.60
N LEU A 371 -15.61 -13.70 12.48
CA LEU A 371 -16.36 -12.44 12.36
C LEU A 371 -17.86 -12.68 12.59
N ALA A 372 -18.44 -13.76 12.02
CA ALA A 372 -19.83 -14.12 12.25
C ALA A 372 -20.12 -14.47 13.72
N ALA A 373 -19.12 -14.99 14.44
CA ALA A 373 -19.23 -15.30 15.87
C ALA A 373 -18.89 -14.10 16.79
N GLY A 374 -18.60 -12.93 16.23
CA GLY A 374 -18.23 -11.72 16.98
C GLY A 374 -16.82 -11.76 17.58
N LEU A 375 -15.95 -12.66 17.12
CA LEU A 375 -14.56 -12.72 17.58
C LEU A 375 -13.70 -11.75 16.77
N PRO A 376 -12.91 -10.86 17.42
CA PRO A 376 -12.02 -9.96 16.74
C PRO A 376 -10.85 -10.74 16.14
N CYS A 377 -10.79 -10.85 14.83
CA CYS A 377 -9.70 -11.52 14.15
C CYS A 377 -9.12 -10.65 13.02
N ARG A 378 -7.90 -10.99 12.61
CA ARG A 378 -7.22 -10.34 11.50
C ARG A 378 -6.52 -11.39 10.66
N LEU A 379 -6.86 -11.44 9.39
CA LEU A 379 -6.11 -12.18 8.40
C LEU A 379 -4.80 -11.42 8.14
N ALA A 380 -3.73 -11.87 8.74
CA ALA A 380 -2.41 -11.31 8.50
C ALA A 380 -1.84 -11.99 7.25
N SER A 381 -2.12 -11.40 6.10
CA SER A 381 -1.49 -11.82 4.85
C SER A 381 -0.05 -11.32 4.83
N GLY A 382 0.91 -12.25 4.69
CA GLY A 382 2.29 -11.92 4.32
C GLY A 382 2.37 -11.46 2.86
N ARG A 383 1.42 -10.60 2.45
CA ARG A 383 1.38 -10.03 1.11
C ARG A 383 2.43 -8.94 1.00
N ALA A 384 3.05 -8.85 -0.17
CA ALA A 384 3.86 -7.68 -0.48
C ALA A 384 2.99 -6.42 -0.32
N LEU A 385 3.60 -5.31 0.04
CA LEU A 385 2.87 -4.04 0.17
C LEU A 385 2.09 -3.69 -1.11
N THR A 386 2.66 -4.06 -2.26
CA THR A 386 2.07 -3.86 -3.60
C THR A 386 0.98 -4.88 -3.97
N ASP A 387 0.69 -5.87 -3.14
CA ASP A 387 -0.47 -6.75 -3.36
C ASP A 387 -1.79 -6.05 -2.95
N ASP A 388 -1.68 -5.00 -2.18
CA ASP A 388 -2.81 -4.16 -1.84
C ASP A 388 -3.16 -3.24 -3.02
N PRO A 389 -4.41 -3.27 -3.53
CA PRO A 389 -4.77 -2.52 -4.73
C PRO A 389 -4.58 -1.01 -4.62
N ILE A 390 -4.78 -0.44 -3.42
CA ILE A 390 -4.62 1.00 -3.22
C ILE A 390 -3.14 1.38 -3.17
N VAL A 391 -2.35 0.62 -2.43
CA VAL A 391 -0.90 0.83 -2.38
C VAL A 391 -0.28 0.60 -3.75
N SER A 392 -0.71 -0.46 -4.46
CA SER A 392 -0.28 -0.74 -5.84
C SER A 392 -0.54 0.44 -6.78
N TYR A 393 -1.72 1.06 -6.66
CA TYR A 393 -2.03 2.27 -7.43
C TYR A 393 -1.11 3.44 -7.08
N VAL A 394 -0.93 3.75 -5.79
CA VAL A 394 -0.05 4.83 -5.36
C VAL A 394 1.37 4.60 -5.85
N ILE A 395 1.91 3.41 -5.64
CA ILE A 395 3.26 3.07 -6.08
C ILE A 395 3.38 3.08 -7.61
N GLY A 396 2.37 2.60 -8.33
CA GLY A 396 2.30 2.69 -9.80
C GLY A 396 2.34 4.15 -10.29
N ALA A 397 1.54 5.02 -9.68
CA ALA A 397 1.53 6.45 -9.99
C ALA A 397 2.88 7.13 -9.67
N LEU A 398 3.46 6.82 -8.52
CA LEU A 398 4.78 7.35 -8.11
C LEU A 398 5.90 6.91 -9.07
N ARG A 399 5.82 5.70 -9.63
CA ARG A 399 6.78 5.24 -10.65
C ARG A 399 6.70 6.02 -11.94
N VAL A 400 5.48 6.31 -12.40
CA VAL A 400 5.28 7.19 -13.56
C VAL A 400 5.86 8.58 -13.31
N ILE A 401 5.73 9.11 -12.09
CA ILE A 401 6.29 10.41 -11.70
C ILE A 401 7.82 10.37 -11.65
N ALA A 402 8.40 9.30 -11.14
CA ALA A 402 9.85 9.17 -10.94
C ALA A 402 10.66 9.15 -12.24
N GLY A 403 10.05 8.72 -13.35
CA GLY A 403 10.74 8.72 -14.64
C GLY A 403 9.86 8.23 -15.79
N PRO A 404 10.06 8.78 -16.98
CA PRO A 404 9.32 8.37 -18.16
C PRO A 404 9.81 6.98 -18.62
N ASP A 405 9.11 5.95 -18.20
CA ASP A 405 9.27 4.58 -18.70
C ASP A 405 7.90 4.07 -19.15
N ASP A 406 7.79 3.74 -20.43
CA ASP A 406 6.55 3.24 -21.01
C ASP A 406 6.07 1.90 -20.40
N VAL A 407 6.93 1.19 -19.68
CA VAL A 407 6.55 0.03 -18.86
C VAL A 407 5.80 0.48 -17.59
N HIS A 408 6.20 1.58 -17.00
CA HIS A 408 5.49 2.16 -15.86
C HIS A 408 4.11 2.68 -16.28
N ASP A 409 4.03 3.33 -17.45
CA ASP A 409 2.77 3.77 -18.04
C ASP A 409 1.84 2.57 -18.30
N ASP A 410 2.35 1.52 -18.96
CA ASP A 410 1.61 0.29 -19.20
C ASP A 410 1.12 -0.36 -17.90
N ALA A 411 2.00 -0.47 -16.90
CA ALA A 411 1.66 -1.04 -15.61
C ALA A 411 0.59 -0.21 -14.87
N PHE A 412 0.68 1.11 -14.94
CA PHE A 412 -0.33 1.99 -14.36
C PHE A 412 -1.69 1.86 -15.08
N LEU A 413 -1.70 1.85 -16.41
CA LEU A 413 -2.92 1.66 -17.19
C LEU A 413 -3.60 0.32 -16.88
N GLU A 414 -2.83 -0.75 -16.65
CA GLU A 414 -3.36 -2.05 -16.23
C GLU A 414 -4.01 -2.03 -14.84
N LEU A 415 -3.55 -1.16 -13.95
CA LEU A 415 -4.15 -0.99 -12.62
C LEU A 415 -5.49 -0.25 -12.66
N VAL A 416 -5.69 0.62 -13.65
CA VAL A 416 -6.85 1.53 -13.70
C VAL A 416 -7.89 1.17 -14.74
N LEU A 417 -7.59 0.24 -15.66
CA LEU A 417 -8.50 -0.21 -16.71
C LEU A 417 -8.90 -1.68 -16.53
N PRO A 418 -10.10 -2.07 -16.97
CA PRO A 418 -10.52 -3.46 -17.00
C PRO A 418 -9.57 -4.33 -17.84
N SER A 419 -9.28 -5.54 -17.36
CA SER A 419 -8.41 -6.50 -18.08
C SER A 419 -8.87 -6.77 -19.52
N THR A 420 -10.19 -6.82 -19.77
CA THR A 420 -10.74 -7.03 -21.11
C THR A 420 -10.33 -5.95 -22.10
N LEU A 421 -10.29 -4.69 -21.67
CA LEU A 421 -9.84 -3.58 -22.53
C LEU A 421 -8.32 -3.64 -22.76
N ILE A 422 -7.58 -3.98 -21.72
CA ILE A 422 -6.12 -4.13 -21.80
C ILE A 422 -5.75 -5.30 -22.74
N ASP A 423 -6.40 -6.45 -22.62
CA ASP A 423 -6.13 -7.63 -23.45
C ASP A 423 -6.46 -7.34 -24.93
N GLU A 424 -7.58 -6.64 -25.21
CA GLU A 424 -7.92 -6.21 -26.57
C GLU A 424 -6.89 -5.22 -27.14
N ALA A 425 -6.51 -4.21 -26.35
CA ALA A 425 -5.52 -3.22 -26.77
C ALA A 425 -4.16 -3.87 -27.06
N ARG A 426 -3.71 -4.81 -26.23
CA ARG A 426 -2.47 -5.55 -26.45
C ARG A 426 -2.52 -6.40 -27.71
N ALA A 427 -3.60 -7.16 -27.93
CA ALA A 427 -3.78 -7.95 -29.15
C ALA A 427 -3.77 -7.11 -30.42
N ARG A 428 -4.23 -5.86 -30.35
CA ARG A 428 -4.16 -4.91 -31.47
C ARG A 428 -2.76 -4.30 -31.60
N ALA A 429 -2.10 -3.96 -30.49
CA ALA A 429 -0.76 -3.37 -30.43
C ALA A 429 0.30 -4.29 -31.05
N GLU A 430 0.21 -5.62 -30.82
CA GLU A 430 1.08 -6.61 -31.45
C GLU A 430 1.08 -6.55 -32.98
N ARG A 431 -0.07 -6.21 -33.56
CA ARG A 431 -0.25 -6.13 -35.03
C ARG A 431 0.15 -4.77 -35.62
N SER A 432 0.15 -3.74 -34.82
CA SER A 432 0.34 -2.34 -35.26
C SER A 432 1.69 -1.73 -34.85
N ALA A 433 2.50 -2.42 -34.07
CA ALA A 433 3.76 -1.90 -33.48
C ALA A 433 3.60 -0.60 -32.65
N LEU A 434 2.37 -0.33 -32.16
CA LEU A 434 2.07 0.79 -31.28
C LEU A 434 2.31 0.41 -29.81
N THR A 435 2.54 1.41 -28.96
CA THR A 435 2.53 1.20 -27.51
C THR A 435 1.11 0.88 -27.02
N LEU A 436 0.97 0.27 -25.83
CA LEU A 436 -0.34 -0.01 -25.23
C LEU A 436 -1.18 1.27 -25.14
N ARG A 437 -0.60 2.35 -24.66
CA ARG A 437 -1.25 3.66 -24.56
C ARG A 437 -1.77 4.14 -25.93
N ALA A 438 -0.90 4.17 -26.94
CA ALA A 438 -1.28 4.65 -28.28
C ALA A 438 -2.39 3.79 -28.90
N GLN A 439 -2.40 2.49 -28.61
CA GLN A 439 -3.45 1.59 -29.06
C GLN A 439 -4.78 1.82 -28.31
N LEU A 440 -4.74 2.05 -27.01
CA LEU A 440 -5.92 2.42 -26.20
C LEU A 440 -6.52 3.74 -26.70
N GLU A 441 -5.71 4.75 -26.95
CA GLU A 441 -6.15 6.02 -27.50
C GLU A 441 -6.79 5.86 -28.89
N THR A 442 -6.26 4.95 -29.71
CA THR A 442 -6.84 4.61 -31.01
C THR A 442 -8.20 3.94 -30.85
N MET A 443 -8.32 2.96 -29.95
CA MET A 443 -9.59 2.32 -29.63
C MET A 443 -10.64 3.33 -29.12
N ALA A 444 -10.23 4.28 -28.28
CA ALA A 444 -11.12 5.32 -27.79
C ALA A 444 -11.56 6.32 -28.86
N ARG A 445 -10.75 6.51 -29.93
CA ARG A 445 -11.13 7.32 -31.11
C ARG A 445 -12.07 6.57 -32.07
N GLU A 446 -11.86 5.27 -32.24
CA GLU A 446 -12.69 4.42 -33.12
C GLU A 446 -14.09 4.14 -32.52
N ALA A 447 -14.19 4.14 -31.20
CA ALA A 447 -15.44 3.88 -30.49
C ALA A 447 -16.39 5.09 -30.55
N ALA A 448 -17.70 4.85 -30.38
CA ALA A 448 -18.67 5.94 -30.25
C ALA A 448 -18.25 6.89 -29.09
N PRO A 449 -18.37 8.21 -29.25
CA PRO A 449 -17.93 9.20 -28.24
C PRO A 449 -18.51 8.97 -26.84
N ASP A 450 -19.75 8.45 -26.77
CA ASP A 450 -20.46 8.16 -25.51
C ASP A 450 -20.26 6.75 -25.00
N SER A 451 -19.46 5.93 -25.67
CA SER A 451 -19.13 4.59 -25.22
C SER A 451 -18.50 4.62 -23.83
N VAL A 452 -18.98 3.74 -22.94
CA VAL A 452 -18.45 3.60 -21.57
C VAL A 452 -16.96 3.27 -21.60
N ASP A 453 -16.55 2.40 -22.50
CA ASP A 453 -15.15 1.96 -22.60
C ASP A 453 -14.25 3.07 -23.15
N ALA A 454 -14.72 3.82 -24.15
CA ALA A 454 -13.98 5.00 -24.63
C ALA A 454 -13.81 6.06 -23.52
N LYS A 455 -14.85 6.27 -22.71
CA LYS A 455 -14.77 7.18 -21.55
C LYS A 455 -13.75 6.69 -20.51
N LYS A 456 -13.75 5.39 -20.18
CA LYS A 456 -12.78 4.78 -19.26
C LYS A 456 -11.35 4.93 -19.76
N ILE A 457 -11.11 4.63 -21.04
CA ILE A 457 -9.79 4.74 -21.66
C ILE A 457 -9.29 6.20 -21.62
N ARG A 458 -10.11 7.14 -22.09
CA ARG A 458 -9.74 8.57 -22.09
C ARG A 458 -9.41 9.05 -20.68
N ARG A 459 -10.18 8.62 -19.68
CA ARG A 459 -9.93 8.95 -18.27
C ARG A 459 -8.60 8.40 -17.79
N ALA A 460 -8.30 7.13 -18.08
CA ALA A 460 -7.06 6.50 -17.64
C ALA A 460 -5.83 7.17 -18.26
N CYS A 461 -5.85 7.43 -19.58
CA CYS A 461 -4.78 8.18 -20.25
C CYS A 461 -4.62 9.60 -19.69
N TYR A 462 -5.74 10.24 -19.41
CA TYR A 462 -5.74 11.57 -18.80
C TYR A 462 -5.16 11.56 -17.37
N SER A 463 -5.53 10.57 -16.54
CA SER A 463 -4.93 10.45 -15.19
C SER A 463 -3.40 10.31 -15.27
N LEU A 464 -2.93 9.51 -16.23
CA LEU A 464 -1.50 9.34 -16.49
C LEU A 464 -0.82 10.69 -16.84
N ASP A 465 -1.43 11.48 -17.73
CA ASP A 465 -0.88 12.78 -18.16
C ASP A 465 -0.79 13.79 -17.00
N ASN A 466 -1.71 13.71 -16.03
CA ASN A 466 -1.76 14.64 -14.92
C ASN A 466 -0.86 14.29 -13.73
N LEU A 467 -0.30 13.08 -13.66
CA LEU A 467 0.52 12.68 -12.52
C LEU A 467 1.74 13.59 -12.30
N ALA A 468 2.42 13.96 -13.36
CA ALA A 468 3.57 14.88 -13.29
C ALA A 468 3.18 16.29 -12.84
N ALA A 469 2.00 16.77 -13.24
CA ALA A 469 1.47 18.04 -12.78
C ALA A 469 1.10 18.01 -11.31
N LEU A 470 0.48 16.90 -10.86
CA LEU A 470 0.14 16.69 -9.47
C LEU A 470 1.38 16.71 -8.57
N ALA A 471 2.44 16.02 -8.97
CA ALA A 471 3.69 15.98 -8.20
C ALA A 471 4.30 17.37 -7.96
N ARG A 472 4.22 18.25 -8.96
CA ARG A 472 4.76 19.63 -8.83
C ARG A 472 3.95 20.54 -7.91
N GLN A 473 2.77 20.12 -7.47
CA GLN A 473 1.91 20.88 -6.57
C GLN A 473 2.18 20.55 -5.09
N HIS A 474 3.08 19.62 -4.83
CA HIS A 474 3.43 19.20 -3.48
C HIS A 474 4.90 19.45 -3.18
N ASP A 475 5.16 19.97 -1.97
CA ASP A 475 6.50 20.18 -1.45
C ASP A 475 7.05 18.91 -0.77
N THR A 476 6.18 17.96 -0.43
CA THR A 476 6.55 16.75 0.30
C THR A 476 5.93 15.51 -0.33
N LEU A 477 6.67 14.40 -0.31
CA LEU A 477 6.19 13.11 -0.79
C LEU A 477 4.97 12.61 0.00
N THR A 478 4.94 12.83 1.31
CA THR A 478 3.81 12.49 2.16
C THR A 478 2.54 13.22 1.72
N GLY A 479 2.63 14.53 1.46
CA GLY A 479 1.49 15.31 0.96
C GLY A 479 0.97 14.79 -0.38
N LEU A 480 1.87 14.46 -1.30
CA LEU A 480 1.52 13.88 -2.60
C LEU A 480 0.82 12.52 -2.46
N VAL A 481 1.33 11.64 -1.61
CA VAL A 481 0.73 10.32 -1.36
C VAL A 481 -0.64 10.44 -0.72
N GLU A 482 -0.80 11.28 0.30
CA GLU A 482 -2.10 11.52 0.95
C GLU A 482 -3.12 12.10 -0.04
N GLU A 483 -2.70 12.97 -0.96
CA GLU A 483 -3.59 13.45 -2.02
C GLU A 483 -4.00 12.33 -2.99
N MET A 484 -3.06 11.51 -3.44
CA MET A 484 -3.38 10.35 -4.28
C MET A 484 -4.36 9.40 -3.59
N LEU A 485 -4.19 9.16 -2.31
CA LEU A 485 -5.09 8.33 -1.50
C LEU A 485 -6.47 8.92 -1.39
N SER A 486 -6.58 10.24 -1.27
CA SER A 486 -7.86 10.95 -1.17
C SER A 486 -8.72 10.82 -2.42
N HIS A 487 -8.10 10.54 -3.58
CA HIS A 487 -8.79 10.37 -4.86
C HIS A 487 -9.20 8.95 -5.15
N ARG A 488 -8.69 8.00 -4.38
CA ARG A 488 -8.94 6.58 -4.62
C ARG A 488 -9.95 6.03 -3.65
N VAL A 489 -11.01 5.53 -4.23
CA VAL A 489 -12.14 5.06 -3.46
C VAL A 489 -12.45 3.60 -3.70
N GLY A 490 -12.05 3.02 -4.79
CA GLY A 490 -12.31 1.63 -5.13
C GLY A 490 -11.05 0.78 -5.16
N ALA A 491 -11.13 -0.47 -4.68
CA ALA A 491 -10.10 -1.47 -4.88
C ALA A 491 -9.89 -1.82 -6.36
N ASP A 492 -10.91 -1.57 -7.17
CA ASP A 492 -10.97 -1.79 -8.62
C ASP A 492 -10.44 -0.61 -9.45
N GLY A 493 -9.90 0.40 -8.81
CA GLY A 493 -9.40 1.58 -9.50
C GLY A 493 -10.47 2.56 -9.92
N THR A 494 -11.73 2.35 -9.55
CA THR A 494 -12.78 3.29 -9.88
C THR A 494 -12.56 4.62 -9.20
N ALA A 495 -12.52 5.67 -10.00
CA ALA A 495 -12.32 7.02 -9.52
C ALA A 495 -13.49 7.48 -8.64
N LEU A 496 -13.26 8.49 -7.83
CA LEU A 496 -14.25 9.25 -7.05
C LEU A 496 -15.57 9.54 -7.76
N GLU A 497 -15.59 9.52 -9.09
CA GLU A 497 -16.80 9.72 -9.89
C GLU A 497 -17.95 8.81 -9.53
N GLN A 498 -17.68 7.54 -9.19
CA GLN A 498 -18.77 6.63 -8.78
C GLN A 498 -19.40 7.00 -7.43
N GLN A 499 -18.74 7.85 -6.64
CA GLN A 499 -19.33 8.36 -5.39
C GLN A 499 -20.33 9.48 -5.64
N HIS A 500 -20.16 10.25 -6.70
CA HIS A 500 -21.04 11.35 -7.06
C HIS A 500 -22.24 10.90 -7.89
N ASP A 501 -22.12 9.81 -8.68
CA ASP A 501 -23.27 9.18 -9.36
C ASP A 501 -24.35 8.69 -8.38
N ALA A 502 -24.04 8.77 -7.09
CA ALA A 502 -24.94 8.40 -6.02
C ALA A 502 -26.07 9.39 -5.79
N ILE A 503 -25.99 10.60 -6.29
CA ILE A 503 -27.07 11.55 -6.31
C ILE A 503 -27.61 11.59 -7.74
N SER A 504 -28.52 10.69 -8.01
CA SER A 504 -29.16 10.57 -9.34
C SER A 504 -30.14 11.70 -9.66
N ASP A 505 -30.42 12.58 -8.69
CA ASP A 505 -31.27 13.75 -8.85
C ASP A 505 -30.43 15.02 -9.00
N PRO A 506 -30.43 15.68 -10.19
CA PRO A 506 -29.71 16.92 -10.44
C PRO A 506 -30.12 18.07 -9.48
N ALA A 507 -31.36 18.10 -9.05
CA ALA A 507 -31.86 19.13 -8.11
C ALA A 507 -31.25 18.92 -6.72
N MET A 508 -31.23 17.70 -6.20
CA MET A 508 -30.58 17.36 -4.94
C MET A 508 -29.07 17.63 -4.98
N HIS A 509 -28.42 17.36 -6.10
CA HIS A 509 -26.98 17.66 -6.24
C HIS A 509 -26.70 19.17 -6.18
N ALA A 510 -27.48 19.98 -6.87
CA ALA A 510 -27.35 21.43 -6.81
C ALA A 510 -27.59 21.97 -5.39
N GLU A 511 -28.53 21.41 -4.66
CA GLU A 511 -28.82 21.75 -3.27
C GLU A 511 -27.67 21.34 -2.34
N VAL A 512 -27.11 20.16 -2.51
CA VAL A 512 -25.93 19.70 -1.75
C VAL A 512 -24.74 20.62 -1.96
N VAL A 513 -24.45 21.02 -3.20
CA VAL A 513 -23.34 21.93 -3.51
C VAL A 513 -23.62 23.33 -2.94
N HIS A 514 -24.83 23.80 -3.05
CA HIS A 514 -25.23 25.08 -2.46
C HIS A 514 -25.10 25.08 -0.94
N LEU A 515 -25.58 24.03 -0.29
CA LEU A 515 -25.46 23.85 1.15
C LEU A 515 -24.00 23.73 1.61
N ALA A 516 -23.19 22.96 0.89
CA ALA A 516 -21.76 22.83 1.16
C ALA A 516 -21.04 24.17 1.06
N THR A 517 -21.38 24.99 0.08
CA THR A 517 -20.79 26.31 -0.13
C THR A 517 -21.16 27.25 1.03
N ARG A 518 -22.41 27.23 1.46
CA ARG A 518 -22.88 28.03 2.60
C ARG A 518 -22.19 27.61 3.90
N LEU A 519 -22.13 26.31 4.17
CA LEU A 519 -21.44 25.76 5.34
C LEU A 519 -19.95 26.11 5.35
N THR A 520 -19.27 26.03 4.21
CA THR A 520 -17.86 26.41 4.09
C THR A 520 -17.66 27.89 4.36
N SER A 521 -18.55 28.75 3.85
CA SER A 521 -18.51 30.20 4.07
C SER A 521 -18.79 30.55 5.52
N ALA A 522 -19.81 29.95 6.13
CA ALA A 522 -20.16 30.16 7.54
C ALA A 522 -19.01 29.74 8.46
N ARG A 523 -18.37 28.64 8.16
CA ARG A 523 -17.19 28.14 8.91
C ARG A 523 -16.00 29.10 8.81
N ALA A 524 -15.66 29.55 7.58
CA ALA A 524 -14.58 30.51 7.36
C ALA A 524 -14.81 31.84 8.06
N ALA A 525 -16.08 32.33 8.06
CA ALA A 525 -16.48 33.53 8.73
C ALA A 525 -16.73 33.36 10.26
N ARG A 526 -16.58 32.14 10.79
CA ARG A 526 -16.98 31.79 12.18
C ARG A 526 -18.42 32.18 12.52
N GLN A 527 -19.29 32.09 11.55
CA GLN A 527 -20.69 32.49 11.64
C GLN A 527 -21.48 31.39 12.37
N PRO A 528 -22.37 31.75 13.30
CA PRO A 528 -23.26 30.77 13.91
C PRO A 528 -24.17 30.13 12.88
N ILE A 529 -24.54 28.87 13.09
CA ILE A 529 -25.53 28.16 12.28
C ILE A 529 -26.79 28.03 13.12
N TRP A 530 -27.93 28.42 12.54
CA TRP A 530 -29.23 28.26 13.15
C TRP A 530 -30.10 27.31 12.35
N ILE A 531 -30.69 26.32 13.02
CA ILE A 531 -31.57 25.31 12.42
C ILE A 531 -32.97 25.60 12.90
N GLU A 532 -33.91 25.86 11.98
CA GLU A 532 -35.30 26.08 12.35
C GLU A 532 -35.93 24.83 12.95
N ARG A 533 -36.58 24.96 14.09
CA ARG A 533 -37.20 23.87 14.83
C ARG A 533 -38.45 23.37 14.14
N ARG A 534 -38.36 22.18 13.53
CA ARG A 534 -39.52 21.49 12.97
C ARG A 534 -39.37 19.97 13.21
N ARG A 535 -40.23 19.39 14.03
CA ARG A 535 -40.43 17.94 14.19
C ARG A 535 -39.31 17.09 14.81
N GLY A 536 -38.39 17.65 15.61
CA GLY A 536 -37.35 16.86 16.32
C GLY A 536 -36.10 16.56 15.53
N VAL A 537 -36.11 16.69 14.20
CA VAL A 537 -34.96 16.42 13.30
C VAL A 537 -33.83 17.39 13.57
N GLU A 538 -34.11 18.59 14.03
CA GLU A 538 -33.15 19.65 14.35
C GLU A 538 -32.10 19.21 15.39
N ILE A 539 -32.47 18.35 16.34
CA ILE A 539 -31.53 17.87 17.38
C ILE A 539 -30.42 17.02 16.76
N ALA A 540 -30.79 16.15 15.86
CA ALA A 540 -29.82 15.29 15.19
C ALA A 540 -28.98 16.06 14.17
N LEU A 541 -29.57 17.02 13.44
CA LEU A 541 -28.85 17.94 12.57
C LEU A 541 -27.85 18.80 13.35
N LYS A 542 -28.22 19.27 14.54
CA LYS A 542 -27.31 19.93 15.46
C LYS A 542 -26.13 19.02 15.82
N GLY A 543 -26.41 17.77 16.21
CA GLY A 543 -25.38 16.79 16.54
C GLY A 543 -24.41 16.54 15.36
N MET A 544 -24.94 16.45 14.15
CA MET A 544 -24.14 16.30 12.93
C MET A 544 -23.18 17.48 12.71
N LEU A 545 -23.65 18.69 12.83
CA LEU A 545 -22.88 19.92 12.64
C LEU A 545 -21.84 20.12 13.76
N GLU A 546 -22.20 19.81 15.00
CA GLU A 546 -21.26 19.84 16.14
C GLU A 546 -20.15 18.80 15.98
N ALA A 547 -20.48 17.59 15.54
CA ALA A 547 -19.51 16.56 15.21
C ALA A 547 -18.57 16.99 14.05
N ALA A 548 -19.11 17.75 13.10
CA ALA A 548 -18.33 18.38 12.03
C ALA A 548 -17.50 19.58 12.50
N ARG A 549 -17.48 19.85 13.82
CA ARG A 549 -16.72 20.94 14.46
C ARG A 549 -17.12 22.33 13.99
N PHE A 550 -18.40 22.56 13.75
CA PHE A 550 -18.90 23.91 13.59
C PHE A 550 -18.89 24.62 14.95
N PRO A 551 -18.43 25.87 15.01
CA PRO A 551 -18.12 26.53 16.28
C PRO A 551 -19.36 26.86 17.14
N PHE A 552 -20.51 27.02 16.51
CA PHE A 552 -21.75 27.30 17.21
C PHE A 552 -22.97 26.87 16.36
N VAL A 553 -23.79 25.99 16.90
CA VAL A 553 -25.04 25.54 16.27
C VAL A 553 -26.19 25.74 17.24
N SER A 554 -27.23 26.49 16.83
CA SER A 554 -28.40 26.78 17.63
C SER A 554 -29.68 26.20 17.02
N ILE A 555 -30.58 25.74 17.88
CA ILE A 555 -31.94 25.29 17.56
C ILE A 555 -32.97 26.07 18.35
N GLU A 556 -32.61 27.25 18.88
CA GLU A 556 -33.49 28.11 19.66
C GLU A 556 -34.61 28.67 18.78
N SER A 557 -35.69 29.17 19.41
CA SER A 557 -36.84 29.67 18.69
C SER A 557 -36.58 30.94 17.88
N THR A 558 -35.51 31.64 18.17
CA THR A 558 -35.04 32.83 17.45
C THR A 558 -33.62 32.69 17.00
N PRO A 559 -33.29 33.01 15.73
CA PRO A 559 -31.93 32.91 15.24
C PRO A 559 -30.99 33.87 15.98
N PRO A 560 -29.77 33.48 16.33
CA PRO A 560 -28.73 34.38 16.77
C PRO A 560 -28.40 35.42 15.69
N GLU A 561 -27.98 36.62 16.11
CA GLU A 561 -27.62 37.67 15.17
C GLU A 561 -26.47 37.24 14.27
N GLY A 562 -26.63 37.39 12.96
CA GLY A 562 -25.66 37.00 11.97
C GLY A 562 -25.55 35.49 11.70
N ALA A 563 -26.51 34.68 12.17
CA ALA A 563 -26.50 33.25 11.93
C ALA A 563 -26.80 32.89 10.47
N GLU A 564 -26.12 31.87 9.95
CA GLU A 564 -26.46 31.21 8.71
C GLU A 564 -27.66 30.28 8.95
N LEU A 565 -28.75 30.52 8.23
CA LEU A 565 -30.00 29.78 8.38
C LEU A 565 -29.99 28.49 7.59
N ILE A 566 -30.24 27.37 8.25
CA ILE A 566 -30.60 26.10 7.64
C ILE A 566 -32.09 25.88 7.85
N LEU A 567 -32.85 26.02 6.76
CA LEU A 567 -34.27 25.71 6.74
C LEU A 567 -34.48 24.22 6.54
N ILE A 568 -35.31 23.64 7.40
CA ILE A 568 -35.85 22.30 7.20
C ILE A 568 -37.19 22.51 6.49
N ASP A 569 -37.18 22.39 5.17
CA ASP A 569 -38.40 22.47 4.39
C ASP A 569 -39.23 21.17 4.52
N ASP A 570 -40.50 21.18 4.12
CA ASP A 570 -41.43 20.02 4.20
C ASP A 570 -41.07 18.82 3.32
N ALA A 571 -39.80 18.77 2.82
CA ALA A 571 -39.26 17.65 2.12
C ALA A 571 -39.29 16.35 2.97
N PRO A 572 -39.46 15.19 2.38
CA PRO A 572 -39.44 13.93 3.14
C PRO A 572 -38.19 13.84 4.01
N VAL A 573 -38.40 13.46 5.26
CA VAL A 573 -37.43 13.50 6.38
C VAL A 573 -36.04 12.92 6.01
N LEU A 574 -35.94 12.11 4.99
CA LEU A 574 -34.69 11.50 4.50
C LEU A 574 -33.92 12.34 3.49
N GLY A 575 -34.56 13.29 2.77
CA GLY A 575 -33.91 14.10 1.75
C GLY A 575 -32.91 15.09 2.34
N LEU A 576 -33.31 15.84 3.35
CA LEU A 576 -32.49 16.86 3.98
C LEU A 576 -31.31 16.29 4.78
N PRO A 577 -31.46 15.25 5.63
CA PRO A 577 -30.32 14.63 6.29
C PRO A 577 -29.28 14.07 5.32
N LEU A 578 -29.70 13.47 4.21
CA LEU A 578 -28.79 12.97 3.19
C LEU A 578 -28.09 14.12 2.46
N ALA A 579 -28.80 15.18 2.11
CA ALA A 579 -28.22 16.38 1.49
C ALA A 579 -27.24 17.08 2.43
N LEU A 580 -27.58 17.23 3.71
CA LEU A 580 -26.66 17.78 4.71
C LEU A 580 -25.45 16.91 4.94
N PHE A 581 -25.62 15.60 5.00
CA PHE A 581 -24.52 14.63 5.08
C PHE A 581 -23.54 14.82 3.93
N LYS A 582 -24.05 14.86 2.69
CA LYS A 582 -23.20 15.09 1.51
C LYS A 582 -22.57 16.46 1.49
N ALA A 583 -23.31 17.49 1.93
CA ALA A 583 -22.79 18.85 2.04
C ALA A 583 -21.68 18.94 3.11
N LEU A 584 -21.81 18.25 4.23
CA LEU A 584 -20.78 18.18 5.26
C LEU A 584 -19.56 17.38 4.81
N GLN A 585 -19.75 16.31 4.03
CA GLN A 585 -18.65 15.61 3.39
C GLN A 585 -17.85 16.56 2.48
N LEU A 586 -18.53 17.39 1.71
CA LEU A 586 -17.92 18.37 0.83
C LEU A 586 -17.30 19.54 1.61
N ALA A 587 -17.93 19.98 2.73
CA ALA A 587 -17.51 21.14 3.52
C ALA A 587 -16.50 20.81 4.63
N ALA A 588 -16.45 19.56 5.11
CA ALA A 588 -15.71 19.18 6.32
C ALA A 588 -14.20 19.44 6.24
N CYS A 589 -13.69 19.75 5.09
CA CYS A 589 -12.27 19.64 4.82
C CYS A 589 -11.62 20.91 4.31
N GLY A 590 -12.37 21.98 4.23
CA GLY A 590 -11.97 23.24 3.63
C GLY A 590 -10.84 24.01 4.30
N THR A 591 -9.89 23.38 4.99
CA THR A 591 -8.83 24.12 5.69
C THR A 591 -7.43 23.52 5.60
N ILE A 592 -7.24 22.43 4.87
CA ILE A 592 -5.89 21.96 4.57
C ILE A 592 -5.54 22.45 3.18
N GLY A 593 -4.39 23.01 3.09
CA GLY A 593 -3.92 23.69 1.92
C GLY A 593 -4.11 22.88 0.65
N SER A 594 -4.82 23.45 -0.32
CA SER A 594 -4.93 22.90 -1.65
C SER A 594 -3.54 22.72 -2.23
N ALA A 595 -3.30 21.55 -2.79
CA ALA A 595 -2.12 21.31 -3.59
C ALA A 595 -2.00 22.29 -4.77
N PHE A 596 -3.13 22.80 -5.27
CA PHE A 596 -3.17 23.80 -6.34
C PHE A 596 -3.10 25.23 -5.76
N ARG A 597 -1.91 25.68 -5.40
CA ARG A 597 -1.64 27.05 -4.96
C ARG A 597 -1.05 27.89 -6.06
N ASP A 598 -0.15 27.31 -6.82
CA ASP A 598 0.68 27.96 -7.81
C ASP A 598 0.47 27.31 -9.17
N PHE A 599 -0.04 28.08 -10.12
CA PHE A 599 -0.26 27.60 -11.48
C PHE A 599 -0.44 28.79 -12.43
N THR A 600 -0.45 28.52 -13.74
CA THR A 600 -0.86 29.50 -14.74
C THR A 600 -2.06 28.95 -15.49
N ALA A 601 -3.22 29.57 -15.40
CA ALA A 601 -4.38 29.27 -16.22
C ALA A 601 -4.18 29.82 -17.64
N LEU A 602 -4.65 29.07 -18.65
CA LEU A 602 -4.51 29.45 -20.06
C LEU A 602 -5.75 29.04 -20.82
N ASP A 603 -6.14 29.89 -21.78
CA ASP A 603 -7.23 29.62 -22.71
C ASP A 603 -6.91 30.23 -24.08
N ILE A 604 -7.38 29.61 -25.15
CA ILE A 604 -7.17 30.07 -26.53
C ILE A 604 -8.45 30.08 -27.33
N GLU A 605 -8.58 31.08 -28.21
CA GLU A 605 -9.55 31.04 -29.32
C GLU A 605 -8.83 30.77 -30.64
N THR A 606 -9.50 30.12 -31.55
CA THR A 606 -8.84 29.55 -32.74
C THR A 606 -9.62 29.81 -34.04
N THR A 607 -8.94 29.64 -35.18
CA THR A 607 -9.53 29.80 -36.51
C THR A 607 -10.61 28.77 -36.84
N GLY A 608 -10.64 27.64 -36.15
CA GLY A 608 -11.58 26.52 -36.35
C GLY A 608 -11.49 25.49 -35.23
N ARG A 609 -12.20 24.37 -35.38
CA ARG A 609 -12.28 23.30 -34.37
C ARG A 609 -11.36 22.12 -34.60
N ASP A 610 -10.73 22.04 -35.74
CA ASP A 610 -9.84 20.95 -36.08
C ASP A 610 -8.46 21.19 -35.51
N VAL A 611 -8.08 20.41 -34.49
CA VAL A 611 -6.83 20.52 -33.74
C VAL A 611 -5.58 20.42 -34.65
N GLU A 612 -5.68 19.72 -35.78
CA GLU A 612 -4.56 19.53 -36.70
C GLU A 612 -4.29 20.75 -37.58
N THR A 613 -5.31 21.58 -37.82
CA THR A 613 -5.23 22.71 -38.76
C THR A 613 -5.49 24.07 -38.13
N ALA A 614 -6.20 24.12 -37.01
CA ALA A 614 -6.56 25.35 -36.33
C ALA A 614 -5.34 26.17 -35.89
N GLU A 615 -5.40 27.50 -36.10
CA GLU A 615 -4.39 28.45 -35.60
C GLU A 615 -4.97 29.29 -34.46
N VAL A 616 -4.14 29.73 -33.57
CA VAL A 616 -4.52 30.61 -32.46
C VAL A 616 -4.79 32.01 -32.96
N ILE A 617 -5.89 32.61 -32.53
CA ILE A 617 -6.30 33.98 -32.85
C ILE A 617 -6.45 34.87 -31.62
N GLU A 618 -6.64 34.30 -30.46
CA GLU A 618 -6.63 34.97 -29.17
C GLU A 618 -6.01 34.00 -28.17
N ILE A 619 -5.18 34.51 -27.26
CA ILE A 619 -4.58 33.76 -26.17
C ILE A 619 -4.55 34.60 -24.90
N ALA A 620 -4.93 33.99 -23.81
CA ALA A 620 -4.82 34.59 -22.49
C ALA A 620 -4.16 33.61 -21.52
N ALA A 621 -3.38 34.19 -20.60
CA ALA A 621 -2.76 33.46 -19.51
C ALA A 621 -2.85 34.27 -18.21
N VAL A 622 -3.22 33.63 -17.13
CA VAL A 622 -3.35 34.25 -15.78
C VAL A 622 -2.54 33.45 -14.80
N ARG A 623 -1.53 34.10 -14.23
CA ARG A 623 -0.62 33.49 -13.27
C ARG A 623 -1.14 33.63 -11.85
N VAL A 624 -1.17 32.52 -11.13
CA VAL A 624 -1.64 32.43 -9.72
C VAL A 624 -0.47 32.02 -8.83
N ARG A 625 -0.33 32.68 -7.69
CA ARG A 625 0.58 32.34 -6.62
C ARG A 625 -0.13 32.41 -5.30
N ASP A 626 0.01 31.36 -4.50
CA ASP A 626 -0.71 31.21 -3.23
C ASP A 626 -2.20 31.55 -3.33
N ARG A 627 -2.83 31.06 -4.42
CA ARG A 627 -4.26 31.29 -4.75
C ARG A 627 -4.63 32.73 -5.14
N VAL A 628 -3.66 33.60 -5.31
CA VAL A 628 -3.87 34.98 -5.71
C VAL A 628 -3.32 35.23 -7.11
N VAL A 629 -4.09 35.94 -7.92
CA VAL A 629 -3.65 36.36 -9.26
C VAL A 629 -2.49 37.37 -9.12
N VAL A 630 -1.33 37.04 -9.71
CA VAL A 630 -0.12 37.87 -9.64
C VAL A 630 0.31 38.42 -10.99
N GLY A 631 -0.29 37.98 -12.09
CA GLY A 631 0.01 38.48 -13.41
C GLY A 631 -0.98 37.96 -14.44
N GLU A 632 -1.20 38.76 -15.46
CA GLU A 632 -2.06 38.42 -16.59
C GLU A 632 -1.39 38.82 -17.91
N TYR A 633 -1.61 38.04 -18.92
CA TYR A 633 -1.23 38.39 -20.30
C TYR A 633 -2.38 37.99 -21.25
N HIS A 634 -2.68 38.90 -22.16
CA HIS A 634 -3.70 38.67 -23.17
C HIS A 634 -3.23 39.30 -24.49
N SER A 635 -3.49 38.63 -25.61
CA SER A 635 -3.23 39.15 -26.95
C SER A 635 -4.12 38.52 -28.01
N LEU A 636 -4.56 39.31 -28.98
CA LEU A 636 -4.98 38.80 -30.25
C LEU A 636 -3.74 38.34 -31.03
N VAL A 637 -3.93 37.36 -31.89
CA VAL A 637 -2.85 36.73 -32.67
C VAL A 637 -3.28 36.69 -34.15
N ARG A 638 -2.37 37.08 -35.04
CA ARG A 638 -2.61 37.05 -36.49
C ARG A 638 -2.35 35.64 -37.02
N PRO A 639 -3.38 34.92 -37.47
CA PRO A 639 -3.23 33.61 -38.12
C PRO A 639 -2.64 33.74 -39.53
N ASN A 640 -2.20 32.62 -40.11
CA ASN A 640 -1.84 32.54 -41.53
C ASN A 640 -3.05 32.27 -42.42
N GLY A 641 -4.04 31.54 -41.87
CA GLY A 641 -5.28 31.18 -42.49
C GLY A 641 -6.42 32.18 -42.21
N ARG A 642 -7.59 31.94 -42.82
CA ARG A 642 -8.82 32.67 -42.50
C ARG A 642 -9.56 32.04 -41.34
N ILE A 643 -10.29 32.86 -40.61
CA ILE A 643 -11.12 32.38 -39.50
C ILE A 643 -12.40 31.74 -40.10
N GLU A 644 -12.72 30.54 -39.73
CA GLU A 644 -13.93 29.86 -40.13
C GLU A 644 -15.19 30.63 -39.68
N PRO A 645 -16.23 30.76 -40.54
CA PRO A 645 -17.45 31.45 -40.14
C PRO A 645 -18.14 30.85 -38.88
N GLY A 646 -17.91 29.55 -38.63
CA GLY A 646 -18.38 28.88 -37.42
C GLY A 646 -17.67 29.35 -36.18
N ALA A 647 -16.35 29.52 -36.24
CA ALA A 647 -15.51 30.00 -35.17
C ALA A 647 -15.85 31.47 -34.81
N THR A 648 -15.91 32.34 -35.83
CA THR A 648 -16.33 33.74 -35.64
C THR A 648 -17.71 33.87 -34.95
N ARG A 649 -18.67 33.00 -35.28
CA ARG A 649 -19.96 32.99 -34.56
C ARG A 649 -19.86 32.60 -33.08
N THR A 650 -18.83 31.87 -32.70
CA THR A 650 -18.61 31.40 -31.34
C THR A 650 -17.93 32.47 -30.49
N HIS A 651 -16.79 33.00 -30.87
CA HIS A 651 -15.98 33.94 -30.12
C HIS A 651 -16.12 35.41 -30.55
N GLY A 652 -16.76 35.68 -31.71
CA GLY A 652 -17.03 37.04 -32.20
C GLY A 652 -15.86 37.73 -32.88
N ILE A 653 -14.67 37.12 -32.96
CA ILE A 653 -13.46 37.70 -33.53
C ILE A 653 -13.49 37.51 -35.03
N SER A 654 -13.19 38.59 -35.78
CA SER A 654 -13.16 38.61 -37.23
C SER A 654 -11.73 38.69 -37.80
N ASP A 655 -11.55 38.31 -39.08
CA ASP A 655 -10.25 38.45 -39.76
C ASP A 655 -9.70 39.88 -39.72
N ALA A 656 -10.59 40.88 -39.72
CA ALA A 656 -10.20 42.30 -39.70
C ALA A 656 -9.60 42.70 -38.34
N GLU A 657 -10.08 42.15 -37.25
CA GLU A 657 -9.61 42.46 -35.91
C GLU A 657 -8.20 41.88 -35.64
N VAL A 658 -7.88 40.75 -36.23
CA VAL A 658 -6.58 40.09 -36.03
C VAL A 658 -5.53 40.48 -37.09
N ALA A 659 -5.90 41.21 -38.11
CA ALA A 659 -5.05 41.54 -39.29
C ALA A 659 -3.73 42.25 -38.92
N GLU A 660 -3.80 43.15 -37.94
CA GLU A 660 -2.67 43.94 -37.44
C GLU A 660 -2.03 43.37 -36.15
N SER A 661 -2.54 42.24 -35.68
CA SER A 661 -2.04 41.62 -34.45
C SER A 661 -0.66 40.96 -34.64
N PRO A 662 0.11 40.78 -33.56
CA PRO A 662 1.41 40.10 -33.65
C PRO A 662 1.22 38.62 -34.07
N ARG A 663 2.28 38.01 -34.55
CA ARG A 663 2.35 36.60 -34.88
C ARG A 663 2.39 35.72 -33.63
N PHE A 664 2.00 34.47 -33.80
CA PHE A 664 1.98 33.50 -32.73
C PHE A 664 3.33 33.40 -32.00
N GLU A 665 4.44 33.37 -32.73
CA GLU A 665 5.79 33.20 -32.16
C GLU A 665 6.16 34.34 -31.21
N GLU A 666 5.77 35.57 -31.53
CA GLU A 666 6.05 36.77 -30.70
C GLU A 666 5.19 36.75 -29.42
N VAL A 667 3.92 36.36 -29.56
CA VAL A 667 2.99 36.23 -28.43
C VAL A 667 3.38 35.09 -27.53
N TRP A 668 3.74 33.95 -28.12
CA TRP A 668 4.12 32.76 -27.39
C TRP A 668 5.31 32.97 -26.47
N GLN A 669 6.33 33.69 -26.88
CA GLN A 669 7.48 34.05 -26.04
C GLN A 669 7.05 34.73 -24.74
N ARG A 670 6.07 35.64 -24.80
CA ARG A 670 5.56 36.37 -23.64
C ARG A 670 4.69 35.46 -22.75
N VAL A 671 3.84 34.67 -23.34
CA VAL A 671 3.06 33.65 -22.61
C VAL A 671 3.99 32.68 -21.92
N ARG A 672 5.01 32.19 -22.63
CA ARG A 672 5.99 31.25 -22.09
C ARG A 672 6.80 31.85 -20.92
N ALA A 673 7.17 33.12 -21.04
CA ALA A 673 7.84 33.85 -19.96
C ALA A 673 6.95 34.03 -18.73
N LEU A 674 5.63 34.25 -18.92
CA LEU A 674 4.66 34.32 -17.82
C LEU A 674 4.49 32.94 -17.16
N CYS A 675 4.33 31.87 -17.95
CA CYS A 675 4.19 30.51 -17.43
C CYS A 675 5.42 30.05 -16.65
N GLY A 676 6.62 30.37 -17.12
CA GLY A 676 7.87 29.91 -16.49
C GLY A 676 7.93 28.40 -16.39
N THR A 677 8.03 27.87 -15.16
CA THR A 677 8.02 26.44 -14.84
C THR A 677 6.68 25.96 -14.26
N ASP A 678 5.65 26.81 -14.29
CA ASP A 678 4.35 26.51 -13.69
C ASP A 678 3.64 25.36 -14.41
N VAL A 679 2.73 24.70 -13.68
CA VAL A 679 1.70 23.88 -14.30
C VAL A 679 0.74 24.81 -15.04
N VAL A 680 0.53 24.52 -16.31
CA VAL A 680 -0.41 25.28 -17.16
C VAL A 680 -1.75 24.59 -17.12
N VAL A 681 -2.77 25.31 -16.66
CA VAL A 681 -4.12 24.80 -16.44
C VAL A 681 -5.04 25.28 -17.56
N ALA A 682 -5.81 24.37 -18.14
CA ALA A 682 -6.88 24.70 -19.08
C ALA A 682 -8.16 23.90 -18.76
N HIS A 683 -9.26 24.24 -19.41
CA HIS A 683 -10.52 23.50 -19.29
C HIS A 683 -10.83 22.78 -20.60
N ASN A 684 -10.76 21.47 -20.64
CA ASN A 684 -10.74 20.63 -21.85
C ASN A 684 -9.46 20.81 -22.69
N GLY A 685 -8.40 21.28 -22.04
CA GLY A 685 -7.16 21.68 -22.69
C GLY A 685 -6.39 20.51 -23.31
N HIS A 686 -6.46 19.33 -22.74
CA HIS A 686 -5.80 18.15 -23.30
C HIS A 686 -6.41 17.69 -24.63
N HIS A 687 -7.65 18.04 -24.88
CA HIS A 687 -8.32 17.71 -26.16
C HIS A 687 -8.30 18.84 -27.17
N PHE A 688 -7.97 20.07 -26.75
CA PHE A 688 -8.06 21.21 -27.65
C PHE A 688 -6.83 22.15 -27.54
N ASP A 689 -6.68 22.87 -26.46
CA ASP A 689 -5.67 23.93 -26.31
C ASP A 689 -4.23 23.41 -26.41
N PHE A 690 -3.88 22.43 -25.61
CA PHE A 690 -2.50 21.96 -25.49
C PHE A 690 -1.96 21.26 -26.74
N PRO A 691 -2.73 20.43 -27.48
CA PRO A 691 -2.28 19.90 -28.76
C PRO A 691 -1.99 20.98 -29.79
N ILE A 692 -2.85 22.01 -29.89
CA ILE A 692 -2.66 23.13 -30.83
C ILE A 692 -1.41 23.91 -30.45
N LEU A 693 -1.26 24.27 -29.18
CA LEU A 693 -0.09 25.00 -28.66
C LEU A 693 1.20 24.19 -28.87
N ARG A 694 1.20 22.90 -28.62
CA ARG A 694 2.36 22.02 -28.84
C ARG A 694 2.73 21.96 -30.32
N ARG A 695 1.75 21.88 -31.21
CA ARG A 695 1.97 21.87 -32.68
C ARG A 695 2.57 23.18 -33.16
N LEU A 696 2.06 24.30 -32.69
CA LEU A 696 2.50 25.61 -33.12
C LEU A 696 3.84 26.05 -32.51
N SER A 697 4.08 25.73 -31.25
CA SER A 697 5.29 26.15 -30.54
C SER A 697 6.45 25.17 -30.61
N GLY A 698 6.17 23.89 -30.88
CA GLY A 698 7.15 22.81 -30.77
C GLY A 698 7.55 22.46 -29.34
N GLU A 699 6.96 23.10 -28.32
CA GLU A 699 7.31 22.95 -26.91
C GLU A 699 6.31 22.06 -26.16
N SER A 700 6.79 21.31 -25.19
CA SER A 700 5.96 20.58 -24.22
C SER A 700 5.89 21.34 -22.92
N LEU A 701 4.69 21.60 -22.44
CA LEU A 701 4.41 22.24 -21.14
C LEU A 701 4.02 21.16 -20.12
N CYS A 702 4.23 21.47 -18.85
CA CYS A 702 3.56 20.71 -17.79
C CYS A 702 2.10 21.18 -17.71
N THR A 703 1.16 20.30 -18.05
CA THR A 703 -0.24 20.68 -18.28
C THR A 703 -1.19 19.99 -17.31
N TYR A 704 -2.26 20.67 -16.96
CA TYR A 704 -3.37 20.15 -16.17
C TYR A 704 -4.71 20.55 -16.78
N ASP A 705 -5.66 19.63 -16.83
CA ASP A 705 -6.99 19.88 -17.36
C ASP A 705 -8.04 19.74 -16.26
N THR A 706 -8.84 20.77 -16.05
CA THR A 706 -9.87 20.80 -15.00
C THR A 706 -11.15 20.05 -15.36
N LEU A 707 -11.40 19.74 -16.64
CA LEU A 707 -12.65 19.13 -17.09
C LEU A 707 -12.94 17.76 -16.45
N PRO A 708 -11.98 16.83 -16.34
CA PRO A 708 -12.24 15.57 -15.66
C PRO A 708 -12.45 15.72 -14.16
N LEU A 709 -11.72 16.61 -13.51
CA LEU A 709 -11.98 16.92 -12.10
C LEU A 709 -13.42 17.46 -11.93
N ALA A 710 -13.82 18.36 -12.82
CA ALA A 710 -15.19 18.88 -12.82
C ALA A 710 -16.24 17.78 -13.00
N ARG A 711 -16.01 16.87 -13.95
CA ARG A 711 -16.89 15.71 -14.19
C ARG A 711 -16.92 14.73 -13.03
N SER A 712 -15.83 14.61 -12.29
CA SER A 712 -15.77 13.73 -11.11
C SER A 712 -16.47 14.32 -9.89
N LEU A 713 -16.53 15.64 -9.79
CA LEU A 713 -17.10 16.34 -8.65
C LEU A 713 -18.53 16.85 -8.89
N HIS A 714 -19.00 16.89 -10.14
CA HIS A 714 -20.30 17.43 -10.50
C HIS A 714 -21.02 16.57 -11.55
N ALA A 715 -22.21 16.10 -11.21
CA ALA A 715 -23.03 15.24 -12.09
C ALA A 715 -23.71 15.99 -13.24
N GLY A 716 -23.75 17.32 -13.20
CA GLY A 716 -24.36 18.18 -14.22
C GLY A 716 -23.40 18.51 -15.37
N SER A 717 -23.74 19.58 -16.08
CA SER A 717 -22.88 20.10 -17.14
C SER A 717 -21.53 20.56 -16.60
N ALA A 718 -20.46 20.03 -17.14
CA ALA A 718 -19.10 20.42 -16.78
C ALA A 718 -18.53 21.51 -17.70
N LYS A 719 -19.38 22.30 -18.38
CA LYS A 719 -18.92 23.44 -19.17
C LYS A 719 -18.41 24.55 -18.23
N LEU A 720 -17.34 25.22 -18.63
CA LEU A 720 -16.72 26.28 -17.83
C LEU A 720 -17.73 27.35 -17.39
N SER A 721 -18.58 27.83 -18.30
CA SER A 721 -19.62 28.82 -18.03
C SER A 721 -20.67 28.34 -17.01
N GLU A 722 -21.04 27.07 -17.05
CA GLU A 722 -21.98 26.47 -16.10
C GLU A 722 -21.33 26.30 -14.71
N LEU A 723 -20.06 25.85 -14.68
CA LEU A 723 -19.29 25.73 -13.45
C LEU A 723 -19.03 27.10 -12.82
N ALA A 724 -18.70 28.12 -13.62
CA ALA A 724 -18.53 29.48 -13.13
C ALA A 724 -19.83 30.00 -12.47
N ARG A 725 -20.98 29.74 -13.09
CA ARG A 725 -22.29 30.08 -12.51
C ARG A 725 -22.55 29.32 -11.22
N LEU A 726 -22.26 28.00 -11.20
CA LEU A 726 -22.44 27.13 -10.03
C LEU A 726 -21.63 27.61 -8.84
N PHE A 727 -20.36 27.94 -9.07
CA PHE A 727 -19.42 28.39 -8.02
C PHE A 727 -19.50 29.91 -7.78
N LYS A 728 -20.40 30.61 -8.46
CA LYS A 728 -20.55 32.09 -8.36
C LYS A 728 -19.25 32.84 -8.68
N VAL A 729 -18.50 32.31 -9.64
CA VAL A 729 -17.30 32.94 -10.20
C VAL A 729 -17.77 33.92 -11.28
N ASP A 730 -17.20 35.11 -11.30
CA ASP A 730 -17.45 36.06 -12.37
C ASP A 730 -16.85 35.54 -13.68
N ALA A 731 -17.70 35.26 -14.65
CA ALA A 731 -17.31 34.65 -15.92
C ALA A 731 -17.09 35.67 -17.04
N GLY A 732 -17.33 36.96 -16.78
CA GLY A 732 -17.19 37.96 -17.83
C GLY A 732 -17.98 37.62 -19.10
N GLN A 733 -17.39 37.89 -20.27
CA GLN A 733 -17.97 37.55 -21.56
C GLN A 733 -17.48 36.19 -22.03
N SER A 734 -18.36 35.20 -22.08
CA SER A 734 -18.03 33.83 -22.56
C SER A 734 -17.50 33.84 -23.97
N HIS A 735 -16.52 32.96 -24.24
CA HIS A 735 -15.78 32.87 -25.52
C HIS A 735 -14.89 34.10 -25.80
N ARG A 736 -14.33 34.64 -24.75
CA ARG A 736 -13.20 35.57 -24.79
C ARG A 736 -12.10 35.02 -23.93
N ALA A 737 -10.96 34.76 -24.51
CA ALA A 737 -9.88 33.99 -23.85
C ALA A 737 -9.48 34.55 -22.47
N LEU A 738 -9.45 35.87 -22.28
CA LEU A 738 -9.11 36.47 -20.98
C LEU A 738 -10.22 36.24 -19.91
N ASP A 739 -11.46 36.42 -20.31
CA ASP A 739 -12.58 36.26 -19.37
C ASP A 739 -12.75 34.79 -19.00
N ASP A 740 -12.62 33.89 -19.99
CA ASP A 740 -12.69 32.45 -19.77
C ASP A 740 -11.49 31.99 -18.93
N THR A 741 -10.27 32.54 -19.12
CA THR A 741 -9.11 32.24 -18.27
C THR A 741 -9.29 32.70 -16.81
N ARG A 742 -9.87 33.89 -16.58
CA ARG A 742 -10.18 34.36 -15.22
C ARG A 742 -11.24 33.51 -14.55
N ALA A 743 -12.29 33.14 -15.30
CA ALA A 743 -13.30 32.21 -14.82
C ALA A 743 -12.69 30.84 -14.51
N LEU A 744 -11.76 30.36 -15.34
CA LEU A 744 -11.05 29.11 -15.12
C LEU A 744 -10.23 29.13 -13.82
N VAL A 745 -9.57 30.25 -13.48
CA VAL A 745 -8.85 30.38 -12.18
C VAL A 745 -9.83 30.16 -11.01
N GLY A 746 -10.96 30.87 -11.02
CA GLY A 746 -11.95 30.75 -9.95
C GLY A 746 -12.57 29.34 -9.87
N VAL A 747 -12.89 28.75 -11.02
CA VAL A 747 -13.45 27.39 -11.10
C VAL A 747 -12.42 26.35 -10.67
N CYS A 748 -11.16 26.47 -11.07
CA CYS A 748 -10.09 25.57 -10.68
C CYS A 748 -9.90 25.57 -9.16
N LEU A 749 -9.81 26.75 -8.54
CA LEU A 749 -9.69 26.89 -7.09
C LEU A 749 -10.91 26.32 -6.35
N ALA A 750 -12.12 26.55 -6.87
CA ALA A 750 -13.35 26.01 -6.29
C ALA A 750 -13.42 24.47 -6.40
N LEU A 751 -13.07 23.91 -7.55
CA LEU A 751 -12.99 22.46 -7.75
C LEU A 751 -11.99 21.81 -6.81
N HIS A 752 -10.81 22.40 -6.65
CA HIS A 752 -9.81 21.88 -5.72
C HIS A 752 -10.23 22.01 -4.25
N ALA A 753 -10.93 23.06 -3.88
CA ALA A 753 -11.54 23.18 -2.54
C ALA A 753 -12.57 22.09 -2.29
N LEU A 754 -13.43 21.79 -3.28
CA LEU A 754 -14.37 20.67 -3.21
C LEU A 754 -13.66 19.32 -3.10
N LYS A 755 -12.63 19.11 -3.91
CA LYS A 755 -11.80 17.91 -3.88
C LYS A 755 -11.18 17.69 -2.50
N GLU A 756 -10.61 18.73 -1.89
CA GLU A 756 -10.08 18.67 -0.53
C GLU A 756 -11.16 18.30 0.49
N SER A 757 -12.36 18.82 0.29
CA SER A 757 -13.49 18.50 1.16
C SER A 757 -13.93 17.04 1.06
N VAL A 758 -13.81 16.43 -0.11
CA VAL A 758 -14.11 15.01 -0.34
C VAL A 758 -13.01 14.11 0.23
N ALA A 759 -11.76 14.56 0.19
CA ALA A 759 -10.59 13.77 0.58
C ALA A 759 -10.56 13.40 2.07
N ARG A 760 -11.11 14.23 2.93
CA ARG A 760 -11.17 13.97 4.38
C ARG A 760 -12.41 13.22 4.79
N LYS A 761 -12.60 12.06 4.26
CA LYS A 761 -13.69 11.15 4.60
C LYS A 761 -13.50 10.47 5.93
N THR A 762 -13.19 11.07 6.89
CA THR A 762 -12.84 10.46 8.15
C THR A 762 -14.08 10.04 8.93
N ALA A 763 -13.89 9.82 10.16
CA ALA A 763 -14.84 9.59 11.22
C ALA A 763 -16.17 10.36 11.09
N LEU A 764 -16.12 11.56 10.47
CA LEU A 764 -17.32 12.35 10.23
C LEU A 764 -18.31 11.64 9.29
N VAL A 765 -17.84 11.00 8.23
CA VAL A 765 -18.69 10.25 7.29
C VAL A 765 -19.44 9.15 8.02
N HIS A 766 -18.75 8.41 8.88
CA HIS A 766 -19.36 7.30 9.63
C HIS A 766 -20.35 7.79 10.68
N LEU A 767 -19.99 8.87 11.37
CA LEU A 767 -20.90 9.51 12.29
C LEU A 767 -22.19 9.95 11.59
N LEU A 768 -22.06 10.57 10.42
CA LEU A 768 -23.18 11.10 9.67
C LEU A 768 -24.03 9.98 9.02
N ASP A 769 -23.40 8.90 8.53
CA ASP A 769 -24.10 7.70 8.05
C ASP A 769 -24.93 7.08 9.18
N PHE A 770 -24.35 7.00 10.37
CA PHE A 770 -25.03 6.47 11.52
C PHE A 770 -26.18 7.37 12.02
N LEU A 771 -25.94 8.67 12.10
CA LEU A 771 -26.99 9.63 12.44
C LEU A 771 -28.09 9.65 11.38
N GLY A 772 -27.77 9.41 10.09
CA GLY A 772 -28.76 9.23 9.04
C GLY A 772 -29.65 7.99 9.26
N VAL A 773 -29.05 6.88 9.67
CA VAL A 773 -29.78 5.66 10.08
C VAL A 773 -30.63 5.94 11.32
N ALA A 774 -30.07 6.60 12.32
CA ALA A 774 -30.79 6.94 13.55
C ALA A 774 -31.96 7.88 13.29
N LEU A 775 -31.80 8.88 12.42
CA LEU A 775 -32.88 9.79 12.00
C LEU A 775 -33.96 9.10 11.21
N ALA A 776 -33.62 8.08 10.42
CA ALA A 776 -34.57 7.27 9.68
C ALA A 776 -35.50 6.45 10.61
N LEU A 777 -35.04 6.14 11.81
CA LEU A 777 -35.82 5.43 12.83
C LEU A 777 -36.80 6.35 13.58
N TRP A 778 -36.62 7.66 13.53
CA TRP A 778 -37.46 8.64 14.20
C TRP A 778 -38.00 9.72 13.27
N PRO A 779 -39.14 9.49 12.65
CA PRO A 779 -39.69 10.50 11.78
C PRO A 779 -40.25 11.71 12.52
N ASP A 780 -40.73 11.61 13.77
CA ASP A 780 -41.55 12.66 14.36
C ASP A 780 -41.08 13.26 15.70
N GLU A 781 -40.51 12.52 16.63
CA GLU A 781 -39.99 13.06 17.90
C GLU A 781 -38.95 12.08 18.51
N LEU A 782 -37.90 12.60 19.16
CA LEU A 782 -37.02 11.80 19.99
C LEU A 782 -37.75 11.41 21.28
N ASP A 783 -38.35 10.23 21.29
CA ASP A 783 -38.82 9.58 22.51
C ASP A 783 -37.63 9.01 23.31
N ASP A 784 -37.91 8.32 24.40
CA ASP A 784 -36.91 7.71 25.25
C ASP A 784 -36.04 6.70 24.47
N GLU A 785 -36.54 6.09 23.40
CA GLU A 785 -35.84 5.16 22.52
C GLU A 785 -34.83 5.89 21.63
N GLY A 786 -35.20 7.08 21.13
CA GLY A 786 -34.30 7.94 20.36
C GLY A 786 -33.15 8.47 21.16
N VAL A 787 -33.41 8.84 22.37
CA VAL A 787 -32.34 9.22 23.31
C VAL A 787 -31.42 8.04 23.54
N MET A 788 -31.98 6.84 23.71
CA MET A 788 -31.17 5.64 23.93
C MET A 788 -30.38 5.24 22.69
N LEU A 789 -30.94 5.29 21.50
CA LEU A 789 -30.18 5.02 20.27
C LEU A 789 -29.05 6.04 20.09
N ARG A 790 -29.28 7.30 20.37
CA ARG A 790 -28.27 8.34 20.37
C ARG A 790 -27.13 8.03 21.32
N GLU A 791 -27.44 7.53 22.53
CA GLU A 791 -26.43 7.12 23.49
C GLU A 791 -25.68 5.84 23.03
N LEU A 792 -26.38 4.92 22.37
CA LEU A 792 -25.75 3.75 21.74
C LEU A 792 -24.82 4.14 20.59
N CYS A 793 -25.14 5.21 19.85
CA CYS A 793 -24.33 5.74 18.76
C CYS A 793 -23.10 6.47 19.24
N ARG A 794 -23.15 7.06 20.42
CA ARG A 794 -22.12 7.94 20.95
C ARG A 794 -20.70 7.32 21.00
N PRO A 795 -20.50 6.06 21.40
CA PRO A 795 -19.19 5.42 21.37
C PRO A 795 -18.64 5.19 19.95
N PHE A 796 -19.53 5.18 18.95
CA PHE A 796 -19.22 4.89 17.55
C PHE A 796 -19.20 6.13 16.65
N ALA A 797 -19.31 7.33 17.25
CA ALA A 797 -19.28 8.58 16.53
C ALA A 797 -18.12 8.73 15.54
N PHE A 798 -17.06 7.95 15.74
CA PHE A 798 -15.87 7.88 14.89
C PHE A 798 -15.58 6.46 14.42
N GLY A 799 -16.51 5.52 14.59
CA GLY A 799 -16.40 4.14 14.19
C GLY A 799 -16.74 3.91 12.72
N ARG A 800 -16.52 2.68 12.28
CA ARG A 800 -16.93 2.24 10.94
C ARG A 800 -18.44 2.04 10.90
N PHE A 801 -19.06 2.38 9.77
CA PHE A 801 -20.50 2.17 9.59
C PHE A 801 -20.92 0.72 9.81
N SER A 802 -20.17 -0.25 9.24
CA SER A 802 -20.41 -1.68 9.47
C SER A 802 -20.38 -2.05 10.95
N THR A 803 -19.43 -1.53 11.71
CA THR A 803 -19.32 -1.76 13.16
C THR A 803 -20.50 -1.16 13.91
N CYS A 804 -21.00 -0.02 13.48
CA CYS A 804 -22.19 0.60 14.05
C CYS A 804 -23.45 -0.23 13.79
N LEU A 805 -23.59 -0.80 12.59
CA LEU A 805 -24.71 -1.69 12.25
C LEU A 805 -24.65 -3.01 13.02
N ASP A 806 -23.47 -3.61 13.15
CA ASP A 806 -23.28 -4.84 13.93
C ASP A 806 -23.60 -4.60 15.41
N TYR A 807 -23.22 -3.44 15.94
CA TYR A 807 -23.56 -3.07 17.31
C TYR A 807 -25.08 -2.82 17.48
N TYR A 808 -25.70 -2.17 16.52
CA TYR A 808 -27.14 -1.98 16.51
C TYR A 808 -27.88 -3.31 16.54
N GLU A 809 -27.50 -4.28 15.71
CA GLU A 809 -28.09 -5.63 15.72
C GLU A 809 -27.88 -6.35 17.06
N SER A 810 -26.69 -6.23 17.63
CA SER A 810 -26.37 -6.82 18.92
C SER A 810 -27.22 -6.19 20.05
N ALA A 811 -27.36 -4.87 20.03
CA ALA A 811 -28.17 -4.13 21.00
C ALA A 811 -29.66 -4.43 20.83
N ARG A 812 -30.17 -4.54 19.58
CA ARG A 812 -31.52 -4.93 19.26
C ARG A 812 -31.84 -6.35 19.78
N ALA A 813 -30.93 -7.29 19.51
CA ALA A 813 -31.05 -8.68 19.98
C ALA A 813 -31.05 -8.79 21.52
N ALA A 814 -30.15 -8.03 22.17
CA ALA A 814 -30.07 -7.99 23.64
C ALA A 814 -31.34 -7.43 24.29
N ARG A 815 -32.03 -6.54 23.61
CA ARG A 815 -33.28 -5.94 24.08
C ARG A 815 -34.49 -6.87 23.94
N GLY A 816 -34.44 -7.85 23.00
CA GLY A 816 -35.54 -8.74 22.70
C GLY A 816 -36.79 -8.03 22.13
N ASP A 817 -36.61 -6.87 21.53
CA ASP A 817 -37.67 -6.07 20.96
C ASP A 817 -37.74 -6.25 19.43
N ASP A 818 -38.66 -7.13 19.01
CA ASP A 818 -38.89 -7.39 17.59
C ASP A 818 -39.62 -6.24 16.85
N SER A 819 -40.00 -5.18 17.55
CA SER A 819 -40.61 -3.99 16.94
C SER A 819 -39.58 -3.07 16.25
N LEU A 820 -38.32 -3.16 16.64
CA LEU A 820 -37.26 -2.41 16.00
C LEU A 820 -36.85 -3.06 14.67
N PRO A 821 -36.69 -2.28 13.60
CA PRO A 821 -36.34 -2.81 12.29
C PRO A 821 -34.97 -3.53 12.32
N THR A 822 -34.85 -4.54 11.49
CA THR A 822 -33.56 -5.21 11.29
C THR A 822 -32.59 -4.32 10.52
N VAL A 823 -31.30 -4.59 10.58
CA VAL A 823 -30.31 -3.91 9.72
C VAL A 823 -30.68 -4.06 8.25
N HIS A 824 -31.22 -5.23 7.86
CA HIS A 824 -31.70 -5.46 6.49
C HIS A 824 -32.83 -4.50 6.11
N ASP A 825 -33.81 -4.34 6.99
CA ASP A 825 -34.95 -3.44 6.77
C ASP A 825 -34.46 -1.97 6.66
N LEU A 826 -33.53 -1.58 7.53
CA LEU A 826 -32.90 -0.25 7.47
C LEU A 826 -32.16 -0.01 6.14
N ILE A 827 -31.39 -1.00 5.68
CA ILE A 827 -30.69 -0.92 4.40
C ILE A 827 -31.68 -0.80 3.24
N VAL A 828 -32.73 -1.60 3.22
CA VAL A 828 -33.77 -1.58 2.19
C VAL A 828 -34.47 -0.22 2.19
N TRP A 829 -34.80 0.28 3.34
CA TRP A 829 -35.51 1.56 3.50
C TRP A 829 -34.65 2.78 3.11
N LEU A 830 -33.35 2.75 3.40
CA LEU A 830 -32.37 3.80 3.05
C LEU A 830 -31.90 3.79 1.58
N GLY A 831 -32.37 2.85 0.78
CA GLY A 831 -32.02 2.78 -0.65
C GLY A 831 -31.42 1.46 -1.11
N GLY A 832 -31.44 0.42 -0.26
CA GLY A 832 -31.10 -0.96 -0.61
C GLY A 832 -29.66 -1.19 -1.04
N ALA A 833 -29.47 -2.11 -1.99
CA ALA A 833 -28.15 -2.51 -2.50
C ALA A 833 -27.32 -1.33 -3.02
N LYS A 834 -27.96 -0.34 -3.66
CA LYS A 834 -27.28 0.87 -4.14
C LYS A 834 -26.69 1.72 -3.00
N LEU A 835 -27.39 1.81 -1.86
CA LEU A 835 -26.83 2.47 -0.68
C LEU A 835 -25.63 1.71 -0.14
N MET A 836 -25.71 0.38 -0.05
CA MET A 836 -24.58 -0.45 0.42
C MET A 836 -23.36 -0.37 -0.51
N GLU A 837 -23.58 -0.36 -1.81
CA GLU A 837 -22.49 -0.09 -2.76
C GLU A 837 -21.84 1.28 -2.54
N ARG A 838 -22.67 2.31 -2.32
CA ARG A 838 -22.18 3.66 -2.01
C ARG A 838 -21.37 3.72 -0.73
N ILE A 839 -21.89 3.10 0.34
CA ILE A 839 -21.20 3.03 1.63
C ILE A 839 -19.87 2.27 1.50
N ARG A 840 -19.85 1.16 0.79
CA ARG A 840 -18.63 0.42 0.50
C ARG A 840 -17.65 1.24 -0.35
N ALA A 841 -18.16 1.92 -1.37
CA ALA A 841 -17.38 2.82 -2.20
C ALA A 841 -16.88 4.07 -1.44
N SER A 842 -17.55 4.49 -0.37
CA SER A 842 -17.16 5.66 0.45
C SER A 842 -16.07 5.36 1.48
N LYS A 843 -15.73 4.10 1.73
CA LYS A 843 -14.69 3.75 2.69
C LYS A 843 -13.33 4.27 2.25
N THR A 844 -12.61 4.87 3.17
CA THR A 844 -11.24 5.34 2.93
C THR A 844 -10.26 4.18 2.79
N ALA A 845 -9.08 4.46 2.26
CA ALA A 845 -8.00 3.48 2.21
C ALA A 845 -7.65 2.94 3.60
N ASP A 846 -7.66 3.81 4.63
CA ASP A 846 -7.38 3.43 6.02
C ASP A 846 -8.37 2.41 6.58
N GLU A 847 -9.62 2.46 6.13
CA GLU A 847 -10.65 1.53 6.60
C GLU A 847 -10.65 0.21 5.87
N ARG A 848 -10.34 0.24 4.57
CA ARG A 848 -10.30 -0.95 3.74
C ARG A 848 -9.02 -1.74 3.93
N TYR A 849 -7.91 -1.02 4.04
CA TYR A 849 -6.57 -1.58 4.05
C TYR A 849 -5.73 -1.01 5.20
N PRO A 850 -6.20 -1.09 6.46
CA PRO A 850 -5.57 -0.38 7.57
C PRO A 850 -4.10 -0.81 7.79
N ALA A 851 -3.79 -2.07 7.60
CA ALA A 851 -2.44 -2.57 7.76
C ALA A 851 -1.49 -2.09 6.65
N ALA A 852 -1.96 -2.12 5.40
CA ALA A 852 -1.18 -1.66 4.25
C ALA A 852 -0.92 -0.16 4.32
N MET A 853 -1.94 0.62 4.73
CA MET A 853 -1.82 2.05 4.89
C MET A 853 -0.89 2.45 6.05
N ALA A 854 -1.01 1.79 7.19
CA ALA A 854 -0.10 2.01 8.31
C ALA A 854 1.36 1.68 7.93
N ARG A 855 1.56 0.63 7.13
CA ARG A 855 2.88 0.25 6.65
C ARG A 855 3.44 1.26 5.63
N LEU A 856 2.61 1.72 4.70
CA LEU A 856 3.02 2.76 3.74
C LEU A 856 3.43 4.06 4.46
N ARG A 857 2.65 4.51 5.44
CA ARG A 857 2.98 5.71 6.24
C ARG A 857 4.26 5.55 7.03
N ARG A 858 4.49 4.40 7.66
CA ARG A 858 5.78 4.14 8.34
C ARG A 858 6.97 4.18 7.40
N LEU A 859 6.81 3.71 6.16
CA LEU A 859 7.88 3.83 5.16
C LEU A 859 8.15 5.29 4.80
N LEU A 860 7.12 6.12 4.68
CA LEU A 860 7.24 7.56 4.44
C LEU A 860 7.92 8.29 5.62
N GLU A 861 7.55 7.95 6.85
CA GLU A 861 8.15 8.53 8.08
C GLU A 861 9.64 8.17 8.25
N GLN A 862 10.09 7.07 7.67
CA GLN A 862 11.46 6.60 7.73
C GLN A 862 12.36 7.18 6.62
N LEU A 863 11.82 8.00 5.73
CA LEU A 863 12.63 8.64 4.68
C LEU A 863 13.50 9.75 5.28
N ASP A 864 14.67 9.93 4.69
CA ASP A 864 15.57 11.00 5.09
C ASP A 864 14.96 12.36 4.76
N ASP A 865 15.36 13.40 5.49
CA ASP A 865 15.00 14.79 5.19
C ASP A 865 15.80 15.28 3.96
N ALA A 866 15.31 14.90 2.79
CA ALA A 866 15.92 15.10 1.49
C ALA A 866 14.91 15.73 0.51
N PRO A 867 15.35 16.27 -0.63
CA PRO A 867 14.44 16.71 -1.69
C PRO A 867 13.44 15.61 -2.08
N MET A 868 12.23 16.01 -2.47
CA MET A 868 11.14 15.07 -2.78
C MET A 868 11.52 14.01 -3.83
N GLU A 869 12.34 14.36 -4.82
CA GLU A 869 12.82 13.42 -5.85
C GLU A 869 13.70 12.31 -5.24
N ASP A 870 14.55 12.66 -4.28
CA ASP A 870 15.40 11.70 -3.57
C ASP A 870 14.56 10.83 -2.63
N GLN A 871 13.58 11.42 -1.92
CA GLN A 871 12.62 10.67 -1.10
C GLN A 871 11.80 9.69 -1.93
N LEU A 872 11.34 10.12 -3.12
CA LEU A 872 10.61 9.26 -4.04
C LEU A 872 11.44 8.08 -4.49
N SER A 873 12.69 8.31 -4.87
CA SER A 873 13.63 7.25 -5.26
C SER A 873 13.86 6.27 -4.11
N GLN A 874 14.09 6.76 -2.89
CA GLN A 874 14.26 5.94 -1.69
C GLN A 874 13.00 5.11 -1.37
N LEU A 875 11.81 5.70 -1.46
CA LEU A 875 10.55 4.98 -1.22
C LEU A 875 10.36 3.84 -2.23
N LEU A 876 10.50 4.13 -3.51
CA LEU A 876 10.32 3.14 -4.58
C LEU A 876 11.32 1.99 -4.44
N GLU A 877 12.55 2.28 -4.08
CA GLU A 877 13.55 1.26 -3.78
C GLU A 877 13.17 0.41 -2.57
N ARG A 878 12.81 1.04 -1.44
CA ARG A 878 12.39 0.31 -0.24
C ARG A 878 11.18 -0.57 -0.51
N VAL A 879 10.21 -0.08 -1.27
CA VAL A 879 9.04 -0.86 -1.67
C VAL A 879 9.46 -2.02 -2.59
N ALA A 880 10.31 -1.77 -3.57
CA ALA A 880 10.80 -2.82 -4.45
C ALA A 880 11.58 -3.90 -3.70
N LEU A 881 12.41 -3.52 -2.72
CA LEU A 881 13.19 -4.44 -1.90
C LEU A 881 12.37 -5.12 -0.79
N SER A 882 11.16 -4.63 -0.47
CA SER A 882 10.27 -5.20 0.54
C SER A 882 9.50 -6.41 0.00
N ARG A 883 10.20 -7.46 -0.43
CA ARG A 883 9.55 -8.76 -0.67
C ARG A 883 9.09 -9.33 0.66
N ALA A 884 7.78 -9.63 0.74
CA ALA A 884 7.14 -10.44 1.79
C ALA A 884 7.80 -10.29 3.17
N ASP A 885 7.88 -9.07 3.69
CA ASP A 885 8.18 -8.89 5.12
C ASP A 885 7.15 -9.72 5.89
N GLY A 886 7.62 -10.54 6.81
CA GLY A 886 6.78 -11.45 7.58
C GLY A 886 5.58 -10.70 8.17
N ALA A 887 4.46 -11.39 8.36
CA ALA A 887 3.24 -10.81 8.89
C ALA A 887 3.52 -10.10 10.22
N GLU A 888 2.86 -8.98 10.45
CA GLU A 888 2.84 -8.31 11.74
C GLU A 888 1.75 -8.94 12.61
N SER A 889 2.05 -9.21 13.87
CA SER A 889 1.04 -9.60 14.86
C SER A 889 0.21 -8.38 15.29
N ASP A 890 -1.07 -8.60 15.51
CA ASP A 890 -1.99 -7.60 16.07
C ASP A 890 -2.20 -7.92 17.55
N GLU A 891 -1.95 -6.96 18.43
CA GLU A 891 -2.08 -7.17 19.89
C GLU A 891 -3.54 -7.22 20.36
N GLY A 892 -4.47 -6.67 19.60
CA GLY A 892 -5.89 -6.58 19.94
C GLY A 892 -6.79 -7.61 19.27
N ARG A 893 -6.26 -8.47 18.38
CA ARG A 893 -7.06 -9.40 17.56
C ARG A 893 -6.38 -10.76 17.43
N VAL A 894 -7.18 -11.79 17.25
CA VAL A 894 -6.68 -13.13 16.89
C VAL A 894 -5.95 -13.07 15.55
N ASN A 895 -4.75 -13.61 15.51
CA ASN A 895 -3.89 -13.58 14.34
C ASN A 895 -4.13 -14.80 13.45
N LEU A 896 -4.64 -14.58 12.24
CA LEU A 896 -4.84 -15.61 11.22
C LEU A 896 -3.68 -15.54 10.23
N LEU A 897 -2.81 -16.56 10.21
CA LEU A 897 -1.50 -16.52 9.55
C LEU A 897 -1.28 -17.75 8.67
N THR A 898 -0.62 -17.58 7.53
CA THR A 898 -0.07 -18.75 6.86
C THR A 898 1.15 -19.27 7.63
N LEU A 899 1.41 -20.58 7.59
CA LEU A 899 2.57 -21.17 8.23
C LEU A 899 3.90 -20.49 7.86
N HIS A 900 4.05 -20.04 6.61
CA HIS A 900 5.24 -19.32 6.15
C HIS A 900 5.41 -17.94 6.79
N SER A 901 4.30 -17.25 7.01
CA SER A 901 4.33 -15.88 7.55
C SER A 901 4.58 -15.79 9.06
N THR A 902 4.62 -16.95 9.73
CA THR A 902 4.83 -17.00 11.20
C THR A 902 6.28 -16.87 11.63
N LYS A 903 7.22 -16.93 10.69
CA LYS A 903 8.66 -16.86 11.02
C LYS A 903 8.97 -15.55 11.74
N GLY A 904 9.67 -15.65 12.87
CA GLY A 904 9.99 -14.52 13.74
C GLY A 904 8.92 -14.20 14.80
N LEU A 905 7.67 -14.66 14.66
CA LEU A 905 6.58 -14.43 15.61
C LEU A 905 6.53 -15.51 16.71
N GLU A 906 5.77 -15.21 17.78
CA GLU A 906 5.54 -16.15 18.88
C GLU A 906 4.25 -15.78 19.63
N PHE A 907 3.45 -16.77 20.03
CA PHE A 907 2.12 -16.60 20.62
C PHE A 907 1.93 -17.51 21.82
N SER A 908 1.10 -17.12 22.78
CA SER A 908 0.76 -17.98 23.92
C SER A 908 -0.04 -19.21 23.47
N ARG A 909 -0.96 -19.02 22.51
CA ARG A 909 -1.80 -20.07 21.93
C ARG A 909 -1.58 -20.17 20.44
N VAL A 910 -1.30 -21.36 19.96
CA VAL A 910 -1.12 -21.63 18.53
C VAL A 910 -2.02 -22.80 18.13
N TYR A 911 -2.86 -22.55 17.12
CA TYR A 911 -3.69 -23.57 16.46
C TYR A 911 -3.12 -23.77 15.06
N VAL A 912 -2.71 -24.98 14.71
CA VAL A 912 -2.34 -25.34 13.33
C VAL A 912 -3.52 -26.06 12.70
N VAL A 913 -4.18 -25.38 11.79
CA VAL A 913 -5.43 -25.83 11.17
C VAL A 913 -5.11 -26.52 9.84
N GLY A 914 -5.65 -27.72 9.66
CA GLY A 914 -5.51 -28.44 8.41
C GLY A 914 -4.21 -29.24 8.32
N VAL A 915 -3.87 -30.07 9.31
CA VAL A 915 -2.70 -30.95 9.31
C VAL A 915 -2.98 -32.27 8.54
N GLU A 916 -3.93 -32.24 7.64
CA GLU A 916 -4.22 -33.36 6.74
C GLU A 916 -3.28 -33.39 5.53
N ASP A 917 -3.03 -34.60 4.99
CA ASP A 917 -2.14 -34.82 3.84
C ASP A 917 -2.53 -34.02 2.60
N ALA A 918 -3.81 -33.75 2.41
CA ALA A 918 -4.31 -32.91 1.31
C ALA A 918 -3.88 -31.45 1.38
N GLN A 919 -3.53 -30.94 2.57
CA GLN A 919 -3.05 -29.58 2.80
C GLN A 919 -1.55 -29.53 3.08
N LEU A 920 -1.05 -30.46 3.89
CA LEU A 920 0.32 -30.50 4.35
C LEU A 920 0.84 -31.95 4.37
N PRO A 921 1.66 -32.36 3.40
CA PRO A 921 2.43 -31.60 2.42
C PRO A 921 1.67 -31.07 1.19
N GLY A 922 0.41 -31.45 0.99
CA GLY A 922 -0.41 -31.04 -0.15
C GLY A 922 -0.59 -32.15 -1.20
N ARG A 923 -1.59 -31.97 -2.08
CA ARG A 923 -1.88 -32.95 -3.14
C ARG A 923 -0.93 -32.84 -4.32
N SER A 924 -0.46 -33.98 -4.84
CA SER A 924 0.11 -34.08 -6.16
C SER A 924 -0.92 -34.70 -7.12
N SER A 925 -1.23 -34.04 -8.22
CA SER A 925 -2.27 -34.48 -9.16
C SER A 925 -1.89 -35.69 -10.00
N ALA A 926 -0.67 -36.21 -9.95
CA ALA A 926 -0.24 -37.29 -10.86
C ALA A 926 1.01 -38.08 -10.47
N LYS A 927 1.69 -37.82 -9.35
CA LYS A 927 2.92 -38.54 -8.96
C LYS A 927 3.06 -38.55 -7.43
N PRO A 928 3.76 -39.52 -6.83
CA PRO A 928 4.23 -39.37 -5.46
C PRO A 928 4.95 -38.02 -5.31
N LEU A 929 4.71 -37.32 -4.20
CA LEU A 929 5.43 -36.10 -3.88
C LEU A 929 6.95 -36.40 -3.82
N ALA A 930 7.76 -35.50 -4.33
CA ALA A 930 9.18 -35.57 -4.18
C ALA A 930 9.58 -35.50 -2.68
N ASP A 931 10.55 -36.30 -2.25
CA ASP A 931 11.01 -36.34 -0.86
C ASP A 931 11.35 -34.93 -0.33
N ALA A 932 12.01 -34.12 -1.14
CA ALA A 932 12.32 -32.71 -0.78
C ALA A 932 11.08 -31.86 -0.45
N THR A 933 9.93 -32.10 -1.10
CA THR A 933 8.67 -31.38 -0.80
C THR A 933 8.11 -31.80 0.55
N VAL A 934 8.21 -33.09 0.87
CA VAL A 934 7.74 -33.63 2.17
C VAL A 934 8.68 -33.14 3.29
N GLU A 935 9.97 -33.12 3.06
CA GLU A 935 10.97 -32.59 3.99
C GLU A 935 10.72 -31.11 4.31
N GLU A 936 10.47 -30.30 3.28
CA GLU A 936 10.14 -28.89 3.47
C GLU A 936 8.84 -28.69 4.22
N ALA A 937 7.81 -29.51 3.94
CA ALA A 937 6.54 -29.44 4.66
C ALA A 937 6.69 -29.81 6.14
N ARG A 938 7.58 -30.78 6.49
CA ARG A 938 7.91 -31.06 7.91
C ARG A 938 8.57 -29.86 8.57
N ARG A 939 9.56 -29.22 7.90
CA ARG A 939 10.19 -27.99 8.41
C ARG A 939 9.16 -26.87 8.58
N LEU A 940 8.22 -26.75 7.66
CA LEU A 940 7.17 -25.73 7.74
C LEU A 940 6.24 -25.96 8.95
N LEU A 941 5.82 -27.20 9.18
CA LEU A 941 5.03 -27.57 10.36
C LEU A 941 5.86 -27.37 11.64
N TYR A 942 7.13 -27.79 11.66
CA TYR A 942 8.06 -27.55 12.77
C TYR A 942 8.16 -26.06 13.14
N VAL A 943 8.29 -25.18 12.14
CA VAL A 943 8.29 -23.74 12.36
C VAL A 943 6.98 -23.27 12.98
N GLY A 944 5.83 -23.72 12.48
CA GLY A 944 4.51 -23.37 13.01
C GLY A 944 4.33 -23.81 14.46
N MET A 945 4.59 -25.08 14.77
CA MET A 945 4.49 -25.66 16.12
C MET A 945 5.36 -24.89 17.13
N THR A 946 6.58 -24.56 16.75
CA THR A 946 7.54 -23.87 17.61
C THR A 946 7.29 -22.37 17.78
N ARG A 947 6.14 -21.86 17.30
CA ARG A 947 5.64 -20.50 17.63
C ARG A 947 4.93 -20.47 18.98
N ALA A 948 4.49 -21.62 19.50
CA ALA A 948 3.71 -21.72 20.74
C ALA A 948 4.58 -21.56 21.99
N LYS A 949 4.13 -20.68 22.89
CA LYS A 949 4.75 -20.45 24.21
C LYS A 949 4.10 -21.31 25.31
N GLU A 950 2.82 -21.68 25.16
CA GLU A 950 2.09 -22.35 26.23
C GLU A 950 1.26 -23.51 25.72
N ARG A 951 0.43 -23.31 24.67
CA ARG A 951 -0.45 -24.36 24.14
C ARG A 951 -0.37 -24.44 22.63
N LEU A 952 -0.30 -25.65 22.10
CA LEU A 952 -0.35 -26.00 20.70
C LEU A 952 -1.56 -26.88 20.44
N VAL A 953 -2.39 -26.52 19.49
CA VAL A 953 -3.52 -27.34 19.02
C VAL A 953 -3.30 -27.68 17.56
N LEU A 954 -3.43 -28.96 17.23
CA LEU A 954 -3.33 -29.46 15.85
C LEU A 954 -4.69 -29.98 15.43
N THR A 955 -5.22 -29.52 14.29
CA THR A 955 -6.53 -29.98 13.81
C THR A 955 -6.42 -30.70 12.48
N HIS A 956 -7.26 -31.70 12.32
CA HIS A 956 -7.42 -32.52 11.13
C HIS A 956 -8.92 -32.72 10.84
N VAL A 957 -9.30 -32.71 9.58
CA VAL A 957 -10.67 -33.05 9.15
C VAL A 957 -10.70 -34.29 8.26
N GLU A 958 -11.74 -35.11 8.35
CA GLU A 958 -11.93 -36.28 7.48
C GLU A 958 -12.31 -35.81 6.05
N GLU A 959 -13.02 -34.67 5.96
CA GLU A 959 -13.51 -34.11 4.72
C GLU A 959 -13.38 -32.59 4.74
N ARG A 960 -12.75 -31.98 3.71
CA ARG A 960 -12.63 -30.51 3.57
C ARG A 960 -13.18 -30.03 2.24
N ASN A 961 -14.11 -29.05 2.29
CA ASN A 961 -14.83 -28.56 1.11
C ASN A 961 -15.49 -29.70 0.29
N GLY A 962 -16.10 -30.69 0.97
CA GLY A 962 -16.74 -31.83 0.35
C GLY A 962 -15.79 -32.84 -0.33
N LYS A 963 -14.49 -32.83 0.03
CA LYS A 963 -13.48 -33.75 -0.51
C LYS A 963 -12.73 -34.45 0.62
N PRO A 964 -12.48 -35.76 0.50
CA PRO A 964 -11.71 -36.53 1.48
C PRO A 964 -10.31 -35.91 1.69
N SER A 965 -9.82 -35.91 2.91
CA SER A 965 -8.59 -35.26 3.34
C SER A 965 -7.32 -36.13 3.27
N GLU A 966 -7.44 -37.42 2.95
CA GLU A 966 -6.36 -38.38 2.64
C GLU A 966 -5.47 -38.83 3.81
N GLY A 967 -5.73 -38.53 5.03
CA GLY A 967 -4.91 -38.96 6.17
C GLY A 967 -4.13 -37.81 6.85
N HIS A 968 -3.23 -38.18 7.77
CA HIS A 968 -2.54 -37.24 8.65
C HIS A 968 -1.10 -37.68 8.97
N ARG A 969 -0.31 -37.96 7.93
CA ARG A 969 1.07 -38.46 8.03
C ARG A 969 1.89 -37.81 9.14
N PHE A 970 1.85 -36.49 9.26
CA PHE A 970 2.69 -35.79 10.21
C PHE A 970 2.23 -35.97 11.67
N LEU A 971 0.94 -36.18 11.91
CA LEU A 971 0.47 -36.59 13.23
C LEU A 971 0.99 -37.99 13.59
N ASP A 972 0.95 -38.91 12.62
CA ASP A 972 1.48 -40.27 12.81
C ASP A 972 2.98 -40.25 13.07
N GLU A 973 3.76 -39.47 12.32
CA GLU A 973 5.20 -39.33 12.52
C GLU A 973 5.55 -38.78 13.92
N MET A 974 4.69 -37.91 14.47
CA MET A 974 4.82 -37.41 15.86
C MET A 974 4.33 -38.42 16.90
N GLY A 975 3.65 -39.48 16.50
CA GLY A 975 3.02 -40.46 17.41
C GLY A 975 1.78 -39.90 18.11
N LEU A 976 1.08 -38.94 17.49
CA LEU A 976 -0.16 -38.35 18.01
C LEU A 976 -1.35 -39.09 17.44
N VAL A 977 -2.27 -39.45 18.32
CA VAL A 977 -3.60 -40.00 17.94
C VAL A 977 -4.62 -38.90 18.15
N PRO A 978 -5.15 -38.29 17.09
CA PRO A 978 -6.13 -37.23 17.27
C PRO A 978 -7.43 -37.73 17.87
N THR A 979 -7.99 -36.93 18.77
CA THR A 979 -9.26 -37.24 19.45
C THR A 979 -10.41 -36.48 18.82
N ARG A 980 -11.63 -37.01 18.96
CA ARG A 980 -12.85 -36.23 18.63
C ARG A 980 -13.26 -35.46 19.87
N PRO A 981 -13.27 -34.12 19.83
CA PRO A 981 -13.60 -33.30 20.99
C PRO A 981 -15.08 -33.29 21.30
#